data_2262e4d69b9c1cb820c6de6eaeec1247
#
_entry.id   2262e4d69b9c1cb820c6de6eaeec1247
#
_cell.length_a   1.000
_cell.length_b   1.000
_cell.length_c   1.000
_cell.angle_alpha   90.00
_cell.angle_beta   90.00
_cell.angle_gamma   90.00
#
_symmetry.space_group_name_H-M   'P 1'
#
loop_
_entity.id
_entity.type
_entity.pdbx_description
1 polymer ?
#
loop_
_entity_poly.entity_id
_entity_poly.type
_entity_poly.pdbx_seq_one_letter_code
_entity_poly.pdbx_strand_id
1 'polypeptide(L)'
;MQVNNDISSYLPEETETRRGLTLMDDEFITYDTEKIMVTTITTETAEKLKDKLEKVDGVKEVEFENDDDHYKDSAALFTVTLSVRDDLDRELEIVNDLKAQLDGYDFYAYSDSIDDSSKQLEKEMTVILGIALVIIIAVLLFTSQSFMEVPIFLIVFGVAALLNMGTNYLLGEISFITKSVAVVLQLALAIDYAIILSHRFAEEKQTKNAYDAIVTALSKAILEISSSSLTTLAGLAALMVMQLRIGMDMGLVLCKGIICSLVTVFFIMPGLLLAFSDKIDKTTHRSFVPSIEKWCKVVIKLKNIVPYIFIAIIAVGAVLSSMSNYAFDATAEQLKKPTENSIAKRKVDEIFGTDHQLAVIVPSGDYDREAKVISLVEENPSINSALGLANTELDDDHILTEKINARETSKLMNIDYDLCCLLFQAYGAEHDEYSAIFGDVNDYEVPIIDLFMYVHEKMDLGVINLDEDQTNDINDLYDKLTDAKDQLESDNYSRIIFTYKCDIESDEAYQMLKDVRSDVEKYYDECLLVSDSVNSRDLGDSFGGDNNKINLITILALLLILMFTFRSAGVPVLLVLAIQGSVWINFSIPFLTGQRLYFLAYLVVSSIQMGATIDYAIVFTNRYLELKETMDNKQAASTALNQSFPTILTSGSILTLAGFLIGMISTNAIISALGTALGRGTLISIVIVMMVLPQIVLLCDKFIEKTAFGKKVTDGDKAAKREMSGIMFVNGHVRGHVSGFMDGVFYGLVKGDIDAKVELGNQQDLLLTESNEDNIKIDEKQEDEDNENNEEEQ
;
A
#
# COMPACT_ATOMS: atom_id res chain seq x y z
N MET A 1 -7.30 8.17 -16.13
CA MET A 1 -6.42 7.73 -15.05
C MET A 1 -6.09 6.27 -15.34
N GLN A 2 -4.84 5.99 -15.56
CA GLN A 2 -4.38 4.62 -15.79
C GLN A 2 -4.11 3.94 -14.45
N VAL A 3 -4.32 2.63 -14.40
CA VAL A 3 -4.00 1.80 -13.23
C VAL A 3 -2.91 0.85 -13.65
N ASN A 4 -1.78 0.93 -12.97
CA ASN A 4 -0.64 0.06 -13.25
C ASN A 4 -0.74 -1.20 -12.41
N ASN A 5 -0.69 -2.34 -13.07
CA ASN A 5 -0.80 -3.67 -12.45
C ASN A 5 0.56 -4.31 -12.18
N ASP A 6 1.62 -3.81 -12.82
CA ASP A 6 2.97 -4.35 -12.67
C ASP A 6 3.69 -3.71 -11.47
N ILE A 7 4.06 -4.55 -10.49
CA ILE A 7 4.79 -4.13 -9.29
C ILE A 7 6.24 -3.80 -9.61
N SER A 8 6.85 -4.46 -10.58
CA SER A 8 8.24 -4.25 -10.96
C SER A 8 8.48 -2.84 -11.50
N SER A 9 7.45 -2.23 -12.11
CA SER A 9 7.48 -0.83 -12.56
C SER A 9 7.65 0.19 -11.44
N TYR A 10 7.39 -0.21 -10.18
CA TYR A 10 7.55 0.62 -8.98
C TYR A 10 8.92 0.47 -8.31
N LEU A 11 9.79 -0.39 -8.82
CA LEU A 11 11.18 -0.47 -8.39
C LEU A 11 11.93 0.86 -8.68
N PRO A 12 12.96 1.18 -7.89
CA PRO A 12 13.85 2.28 -8.20
C PRO A 12 14.49 2.11 -9.58
N GLU A 13 14.65 3.18 -10.34
CA GLU A 13 15.26 3.17 -11.69
C GLU A 13 16.69 2.62 -11.73
N GLU A 14 17.36 2.65 -10.58
CA GLU A 14 18.73 2.21 -10.40
C GLU A 14 18.87 0.69 -10.23
N THR A 15 17.76 -0.02 -9.96
CA THR A 15 17.77 -1.48 -9.77
C THR A 15 18.02 -2.19 -11.09
N GLU A 16 18.65 -3.34 -11.01
CA GLU A 16 18.97 -4.15 -12.18
C GLU A 16 17.72 -4.61 -12.91
N THR A 17 16.72 -5.10 -12.17
CA THR A 17 15.43 -5.50 -12.72
C THR A 17 14.78 -4.36 -13.51
N ARG A 18 14.70 -3.14 -12.93
CA ARG A 18 14.04 -2.01 -13.59
C ARG A 18 14.77 -1.58 -14.86
N ARG A 19 16.10 -1.54 -14.80
CA ARG A 19 16.92 -1.21 -15.98
C ARG A 19 16.79 -2.26 -17.07
N GLY A 20 16.83 -3.54 -16.69
CA GLY A 20 16.70 -4.65 -17.62
C GLY A 20 15.32 -4.71 -18.28
N LEU A 21 14.23 -4.56 -17.52
CA LEU A 21 12.86 -4.53 -18.06
C LEU A 21 12.67 -3.35 -19.02
N THR A 22 13.13 -2.16 -18.65
CA THR A 22 13.04 -0.99 -19.54
C THR A 22 13.80 -1.22 -20.85
N LEU A 23 14.98 -1.83 -20.77
CA LEU A 23 15.78 -2.12 -21.96
C LEU A 23 15.13 -3.23 -22.80
N MET A 24 14.51 -4.24 -22.16
CA MET A 24 13.76 -5.27 -22.88
C MET A 24 12.55 -4.68 -23.63
N ASP A 25 11.83 -3.74 -23.02
CA ASP A 25 10.69 -3.08 -23.66
C ASP A 25 11.09 -2.18 -24.83
N ASP A 26 12.24 -1.51 -24.71
CA ASP A 26 12.74 -0.54 -25.71
C ASP A 26 13.43 -1.24 -26.90
N GLU A 27 14.15 -2.34 -26.67
CA GLU A 27 15.07 -2.94 -27.65
C GLU A 27 14.54 -4.25 -28.25
N PHE A 28 13.63 -5.00 -27.58
CA PHE A 28 13.20 -6.33 -28.01
C PHE A 28 11.67 -6.41 -28.15
N ILE A 29 11.24 -7.26 -29.06
CA ILE A 29 9.83 -7.65 -29.12
C ILE A 29 9.62 -8.86 -28.20
N THR A 30 8.73 -8.72 -27.21
CA THR A 30 8.30 -9.82 -26.36
C THR A 30 6.82 -10.11 -26.62
N TYR A 31 6.48 -11.33 -27.01
CA TYR A 31 5.11 -11.76 -27.24
C TYR A 31 4.53 -12.39 -26.00
N ASP A 32 3.24 -12.17 -25.78
CA ASP A 32 2.50 -12.82 -24.72
C ASP A 32 2.24 -14.29 -25.06
N THR A 33 2.34 -15.15 -24.04
CA THR A 33 2.17 -16.58 -24.20
C THR A 33 1.11 -17.15 -23.26
N GLU A 34 0.33 -18.13 -23.76
CA GLU A 34 -0.60 -18.94 -22.97
C GLU A 34 -0.13 -20.39 -22.98
N LYS A 35 0.12 -20.95 -21.81
CA LYS A 35 0.46 -22.38 -21.66
C LYS A 35 -0.80 -23.20 -21.43
N ILE A 36 -1.04 -24.19 -22.28
CA ILE A 36 -2.22 -25.05 -22.26
C ILE A 36 -1.79 -26.49 -22.10
N MET A 37 -2.11 -27.10 -20.97
CA MET A 37 -1.94 -28.51 -20.75
C MET A 37 -3.24 -29.25 -20.95
N VAL A 38 -3.26 -30.25 -21.81
CA VAL A 38 -4.40 -31.17 -22.03
C VAL A 38 -4.05 -32.53 -21.49
N THR A 39 -4.87 -33.06 -20.60
CA THR A 39 -4.65 -34.38 -19.98
C THR A 39 -5.41 -35.51 -20.70
N THR A 40 -4.93 -36.73 -20.53
CA THR A 40 -5.55 -37.94 -21.14
C THR A 40 -5.67 -37.83 -22.66
N ILE A 41 -4.63 -37.38 -23.32
CA ILE A 41 -4.53 -37.21 -24.76
C ILE A 41 -3.43 -38.08 -25.32
N THR A 42 -3.58 -38.54 -26.59
CA THR A 42 -2.51 -39.21 -27.30
C THR A 42 -1.70 -38.24 -28.14
N THR A 43 -0.43 -38.51 -28.41
CA THR A 43 0.44 -37.66 -29.23
C THR A 43 -0.17 -37.32 -30.58
N GLU A 44 -0.76 -38.31 -31.30
CA GLU A 44 -1.45 -38.07 -32.59
C GLU A 44 -2.64 -37.09 -32.47
N THR A 45 -3.33 -37.12 -31.32
CA THR A 45 -4.45 -36.19 -31.08
C THR A 45 -3.91 -34.79 -30.67
N ALA A 46 -2.79 -34.75 -29.97
CA ALA A 46 -2.10 -33.54 -29.61
C ALA A 46 -1.61 -32.77 -30.83
N GLU A 47 -0.99 -33.47 -31.81
CA GLU A 47 -0.58 -32.83 -33.08
C GLU A 47 -1.77 -32.26 -33.85
N LYS A 48 -2.91 -32.95 -33.91
CA LYS A 48 -4.12 -32.43 -34.54
C LYS A 48 -4.74 -31.27 -33.78
N LEU A 49 -4.53 -31.22 -32.48
CA LEU A 49 -4.98 -30.14 -31.64
C LEU A 49 -4.09 -28.91 -31.83
N LYS A 50 -2.76 -29.07 -31.93
CA LYS A 50 -1.82 -28.05 -32.35
C LYS A 50 -2.30 -27.35 -33.61
N ASP A 51 -2.57 -28.10 -34.69
CA ASP A 51 -3.09 -27.57 -35.99
C ASP A 51 -4.41 -26.82 -35.85
N LYS A 52 -5.20 -27.08 -34.83
CA LYS A 52 -6.44 -26.41 -34.53
C LYS A 52 -6.23 -25.10 -33.76
N LEU A 53 -5.33 -25.12 -32.82
CA LEU A 53 -4.99 -23.94 -32.03
C LEU A 53 -4.29 -22.89 -32.88
N GLU A 54 -3.41 -23.27 -33.78
CA GLU A 54 -2.72 -22.40 -34.75
C GLU A 54 -3.67 -21.63 -35.68
N LYS A 55 -4.88 -22.17 -35.92
CA LYS A 55 -5.88 -21.53 -36.78
C LYS A 55 -6.77 -20.51 -36.07
N VAL A 56 -6.59 -20.31 -34.79
CA VAL A 56 -7.34 -19.31 -34.05
C VAL A 56 -6.81 -17.91 -34.41
N ASP A 57 -7.72 -17.02 -34.74
CA ASP A 57 -7.36 -15.64 -35.11
C ASP A 57 -6.69 -14.93 -33.94
N GLY A 58 -5.47 -14.44 -34.16
CA GLY A 58 -4.66 -13.82 -33.12
C GLY A 58 -3.60 -14.75 -32.50
N VAL A 59 -3.54 -16.01 -32.91
CA VAL A 59 -2.42 -16.90 -32.58
C VAL A 59 -1.31 -16.69 -33.62
N LYS A 60 -0.09 -16.55 -33.13
CA LYS A 60 1.11 -16.44 -33.98
C LYS A 60 1.73 -17.81 -34.22
N GLU A 61 1.92 -18.58 -33.15
CA GLU A 61 2.59 -19.86 -33.16
C GLU A 61 2.08 -20.75 -32.01
N VAL A 62 2.10 -22.08 -32.22
CA VAL A 62 1.84 -23.09 -31.18
C VAL A 62 3.00 -24.07 -31.14
N GLU A 63 3.75 -24.01 -30.06
CA GLU A 63 4.85 -24.92 -29.80
C GLU A 63 4.33 -26.21 -29.17
N PHE A 64 4.65 -27.36 -29.75
CA PHE A 64 4.40 -28.66 -29.22
C PHE A 64 5.27 -29.66 -29.99
N GLU A 65 6.06 -30.43 -29.28
CA GLU A 65 6.90 -31.51 -29.78
C GLU A 65 6.64 -32.78 -29.00
N ASN A 66 7.05 -33.94 -29.59
CA ASN A 66 6.87 -35.21 -28.90
C ASN A 66 8.11 -35.58 -28.07
N ASP A 67 8.41 -34.73 -27.11
CA ASP A 67 9.51 -34.89 -26.16
C ASP A 67 8.99 -34.87 -24.71
N ASP A 68 9.91 -35.04 -23.74
CA ASP A 68 9.55 -35.07 -22.30
C ASP A 68 9.11 -33.71 -21.73
N ASP A 69 9.41 -32.61 -22.43
CA ASP A 69 9.06 -31.27 -22.02
C ASP A 69 7.64 -30.85 -22.46
N HIS A 70 7.14 -31.47 -23.58
CA HIS A 70 5.81 -31.17 -24.12
C HIS A 70 4.84 -32.36 -24.00
N TYR A 71 5.31 -33.59 -23.81
CA TYR A 71 4.43 -34.73 -23.66
C TYR A 71 4.89 -35.71 -22.58
N LYS A 72 4.11 -35.79 -21.49
CA LYS A 72 4.44 -36.62 -20.34
C LYS A 72 3.19 -37.12 -19.64
N ASP A 73 3.21 -38.37 -19.13
CA ASP A 73 2.10 -38.99 -18.40
C ASP A 73 0.74 -38.91 -19.10
N SER A 74 0.72 -39.00 -20.44
CA SER A 74 -0.48 -38.81 -21.28
C SER A 74 -1.07 -37.39 -21.20
N ALA A 75 -0.30 -36.39 -20.83
CA ALA A 75 -0.60 -34.97 -20.89
C ALA A 75 0.25 -34.32 -21.98
N ALA A 76 -0.33 -33.42 -22.76
CA ALA A 76 0.36 -32.60 -23.75
C ALA A 76 0.36 -31.15 -23.28
N LEU A 77 1.53 -30.51 -23.34
CA LEU A 77 1.70 -29.07 -23.01
C LEU A 77 1.95 -28.32 -24.31
N PHE A 78 1.08 -27.32 -24.58
CA PHE A 78 1.19 -26.43 -25.71
C PHE A 78 1.59 -25.05 -25.17
N THR A 79 2.62 -24.44 -25.79
CA THR A 79 2.93 -23.01 -25.58
C THR A 79 2.38 -22.24 -26.78
N VAL A 80 1.39 -21.40 -26.55
CA VAL A 80 0.70 -20.62 -27.58
C VAL A 80 1.17 -19.19 -27.50
N THR A 81 1.86 -18.70 -28.55
CA THR A 81 2.30 -17.32 -28.68
C THR A 81 1.24 -16.50 -29.37
N LEU A 82 0.87 -15.36 -28.81
CA LEU A 82 -0.14 -14.47 -29.37
C LEU A 82 0.50 -13.46 -30.33
N SER A 83 -0.25 -13.08 -31.36
CA SER A 83 0.17 -12.06 -32.32
C SER A 83 -0.14 -10.61 -31.87
N VAL A 84 -0.89 -10.47 -30.80
CA VAL A 84 -1.29 -9.20 -30.20
C VAL A 84 -0.45 -8.96 -28.95
N ARG A 85 -0.13 -7.72 -28.68
CA ARG A 85 0.70 -7.26 -27.58
C ARG A 85 0.08 -6.01 -26.97
N ASP A 86 0.17 -5.88 -25.65
CA ASP A 86 -0.28 -4.69 -24.88
C ASP A 86 -1.79 -4.35 -25.00
N ASP A 87 -2.62 -5.31 -25.47
CA ASP A 87 -4.08 -5.16 -25.52
C ASP A 87 -4.76 -6.31 -24.75
N LEU A 88 -4.81 -6.18 -23.44
CA LEU A 88 -5.38 -7.19 -22.53
C LEU A 88 -6.82 -7.62 -22.91
N ASP A 89 -7.63 -6.72 -23.46
CA ASP A 89 -9.00 -7.08 -23.83
C ASP A 89 -9.01 -8.00 -25.07
N ARG A 90 -8.14 -7.74 -26.04
CA ARG A 90 -8.00 -8.59 -27.24
C ARG A 90 -7.29 -9.91 -26.89
N GLU A 91 -6.26 -9.88 -26.06
CA GLU A 91 -5.56 -11.08 -25.59
C GLU A 91 -6.52 -12.02 -24.86
N LEU A 92 -7.33 -11.51 -23.92
CA LEU A 92 -8.35 -12.29 -23.24
C LEU A 92 -9.44 -12.85 -24.18
N GLU A 93 -9.76 -12.15 -25.28
CA GLU A 93 -10.66 -12.65 -26.32
C GLU A 93 -10.03 -13.86 -27.01
N ILE A 94 -8.76 -13.77 -27.44
CA ILE A 94 -8.02 -14.87 -28.06
C ILE A 94 -7.92 -16.07 -27.12
N VAL A 95 -7.56 -15.85 -25.86
CA VAL A 95 -7.50 -16.91 -24.84
C VAL A 95 -8.86 -17.61 -24.66
N ASN A 96 -9.97 -16.87 -24.69
CA ASN A 96 -11.31 -17.46 -24.64
C ASN A 96 -11.63 -18.26 -25.89
N ASP A 97 -11.21 -17.81 -27.07
CA ASP A 97 -11.37 -18.55 -28.32
C ASP A 97 -10.52 -19.82 -28.33
N LEU A 98 -9.30 -19.79 -27.81
CA LEU A 98 -8.46 -20.96 -27.58
C LEU A 98 -9.16 -21.97 -26.65
N LYS A 99 -9.67 -21.52 -25.50
CA LYS A 99 -10.42 -22.37 -24.56
C LYS A 99 -11.67 -22.96 -25.18
N ALA A 100 -12.32 -22.27 -26.10
CA ALA A 100 -13.46 -22.81 -26.83
C ALA A 100 -13.08 -23.96 -27.79
N GLN A 101 -11.85 -23.98 -28.36
CA GLN A 101 -11.36 -25.11 -29.16
C GLN A 101 -11.09 -26.38 -28.33
N LEU A 102 -10.95 -26.22 -27.01
CA LEU A 102 -10.66 -27.29 -26.06
C LEU A 102 -11.94 -27.91 -25.46
N ASP A 103 -13.12 -27.51 -25.95
CA ASP A 103 -14.39 -28.07 -25.46
C ASP A 103 -14.44 -29.59 -25.63
N GLY A 104 -14.65 -30.29 -24.53
CA GLY A 104 -14.63 -31.77 -24.48
C GLY A 104 -13.29 -32.39 -24.06
N TYR A 105 -12.27 -31.60 -23.84
CA TYR A 105 -11.02 -32.07 -23.26
C TYR A 105 -10.94 -31.64 -21.77
N ASP A 106 -10.16 -32.37 -20.99
CA ASP A 106 -9.76 -31.97 -19.63
C ASP A 106 -8.44 -31.17 -19.74
N PHE A 107 -8.50 -29.87 -19.53
CA PHE A 107 -7.37 -28.99 -19.78
C PHE A 107 -7.14 -27.99 -18.63
N TYR A 108 -5.92 -27.52 -18.56
CA TYR A 108 -5.46 -26.45 -17.67
C TYR A 108 -4.73 -25.42 -18.52
N ALA A 109 -5.18 -24.16 -18.47
CA ALA A 109 -4.59 -23.09 -19.26
C ALA A 109 -4.19 -21.94 -18.33
N TYR A 110 -2.97 -21.43 -18.51
CA TYR A 110 -2.47 -20.30 -17.75
C TYR A 110 -1.49 -19.45 -18.57
N SER A 111 -1.40 -18.17 -18.21
CA SER A 111 -0.38 -17.26 -18.67
C SER A 111 0.27 -16.55 -17.50
N ASP A 112 1.55 -16.25 -17.62
CA ASP A 112 2.27 -15.41 -16.67
C ASP A 112 2.16 -13.91 -17.03
N SER A 113 1.90 -13.57 -18.30
CA SER A 113 1.73 -12.21 -18.81
C SER A 113 0.27 -11.78 -18.91
N ILE A 114 -0.63 -12.67 -19.37
CA ILE A 114 -2.05 -12.37 -19.57
C ILE A 114 -2.81 -12.72 -18.30
N ASP A 115 -2.99 -11.73 -17.40
CA ASP A 115 -3.67 -11.97 -16.12
C ASP A 115 -4.94 -11.14 -15.96
N ASP A 116 -6.10 -11.84 -15.82
CA ASP A 116 -7.42 -11.22 -15.50
C ASP A 116 -7.55 -10.82 -14.01
N SER A 117 -6.50 -11.01 -13.21
CA SER A 117 -6.52 -10.71 -11.76
C SER A 117 -6.90 -9.27 -11.45
N SER A 118 -6.56 -8.33 -12.32
CA SER A 118 -6.96 -6.92 -12.17
C SER A 118 -8.46 -6.71 -12.28
N LYS A 119 -9.14 -7.35 -13.23
CA LYS A 119 -10.61 -7.31 -13.40
C LYS A 119 -11.31 -8.06 -12.27
N GLN A 120 -10.77 -9.20 -11.86
CA GLN A 120 -11.26 -9.96 -10.71
C GLN A 120 -11.15 -9.13 -9.43
N LEU A 121 -10.01 -8.51 -9.20
CA LEU A 121 -9.77 -7.64 -8.05
C LEU A 121 -10.74 -6.46 -8.01
N GLU A 122 -11.05 -5.83 -9.14
CA GLU A 122 -12.01 -4.73 -9.20
C GLU A 122 -13.42 -5.18 -8.78
N LYS A 123 -13.85 -6.37 -9.18
CA LYS A 123 -15.11 -6.98 -8.72
C LYS A 123 -15.07 -7.26 -7.21
N GLU A 124 -13.99 -7.87 -6.72
CA GLU A 124 -13.81 -8.13 -5.30
C GLU A 124 -13.84 -6.86 -4.46
N MET A 125 -13.12 -5.81 -4.90
CA MET A 125 -13.09 -4.53 -4.19
C MET A 125 -14.45 -3.85 -4.16
N THR A 126 -15.28 -4.00 -5.20
CA THR A 126 -16.67 -3.53 -5.20
C THR A 126 -17.50 -4.25 -4.14
N VAL A 127 -17.34 -5.56 -4.02
CA VAL A 127 -18.01 -6.37 -2.98
C VAL A 127 -17.51 -5.99 -1.58
N ILE A 128 -16.20 -5.87 -1.41
CA ILE A 128 -15.56 -5.47 -0.15
C ILE A 128 -16.09 -4.09 0.29
N LEU A 129 -16.14 -3.12 -0.61
CA LEU A 129 -16.65 -1.78 -0.32
C LEU A 129 -18.13 -1.82 0.10
N GLY A 130 -18.96 -2.61 -0.58
CA GLY A 130 -20.38 -2.80 -0.24
C GLY A 130 -20.55 -3.38 1.17
N ILE A 131 -19.82 -4.44 1.51
CA ILE A 131 -19.89 -5.07 2.83
C ILE A 131 -19.30 -4.15 3.90
N ALA A 132 -18.17 -3.48 3.61
CA ALA A 132 -17.57 -2.50 4.52
C ALA A 132 -18.57 -1.39 4.87
N LEU A 133 -19.31 -0.87 3.88
CA LEU A 133 -20.33 0.13 4.10
C LEU A 133 -21.45 -0.37 5.02
N VAL A 134 -21.91 -1.62 4.83
CA VAL A 134 -22.92 -2.24 5.72
C VAL A 134 -22.38 -2.38 7.15
N ILE A 135 -21.13 -2.81 7.31
CA ILE A 135 -20.48 -2.92 8.62
C ILE A 135 -20.37 -1.53 9.28
N ILE A 136 -19.91 -0.52 8.54
CA ILE A 136 -19.82 0.85 9.04
C ILE A 136 -21.18 1.35 9.52
N ILE A 137 -22.23 1.15 8.73
CA ILE A 137 -23.60 1.53 9.12
C ILE A 137 -24.02 0.80 10.40
N ALA A 138 -23.78 -0.51 10.50
CA ALA A 138 -24.12 -1.31 11.67
C ALA A 138 -23.37 -0.83 12.92
N VAL A 139 -22.08 -0.59 12.82
CA VAL A 139 -21.27 -0.08 13.95
C VAL A 139 -21.72 1.31 14.34
N LEU A 140 -21.96 2.22 13.39
CA LEU A 140 -22.44 3.57 13.68
C LEU A 140 -23.83 3.55 14.30
N LEU A 141 -24.78 2.73 13.84
CA LEU A 141 -26.09 2.57 14.46
C LEU A 141 -25.99 2.08 15.92
N PHE A 142 -25.02 1.23 16.20
CA PHE A 142 -24.81 0.71 17.55
C PHE A 142 -24.13 1.74 18.48
N THR A 143 -23.26 2.59 17.94
CA THR A 143 -22.39 3.46 18.74
C THR A 143 -22.84 4.92 18.77
N SER A 144 -23.63 5.39 17.78
CA SER A 144 -24.16 6.77 17.75
C SER A 144 -25.18 7.01 18.85
N GLN A 145 -25.42 8.27 19.14
CA GLN A 145 -26.44 8.71 20.12
C GLN A 145 -27.77 9.07 19.46
N SER A 146 -27.76 9.24 18.15
CA SER A 146 -28.96 9.53 17.36
C SER A 146 -28.91 8.81 16.02
N PHE A 147 -30.02 8.19 15.61
CA PHE A 147 -30.09 7.54 14.29
C PHE A 147 -29.89 8.51 13.11
N MET A 148 -30.13 9.80 13.30
CA MET A 148 -29.92 10.81 12.24
C MET A 148 -28.45 11.16 12.03
N GLU A 149 -27.58 10.86 12.99
CA GLU A 149 -26.12 11.06 12.80
C GLU A 149 -25.55 10.16 11.69
N VAL A 150 -26.07 8.94 11.57
CA VAL A 150 -25.55 7.96 10.60
C VAL A 150 -25.68 8.44 9.14
N PRO A 151 -26.83 8.92 8.64
CA PRO A 151 -26.93 9.51 7.31
C PRO A 151 -26.01 10.72 7.12
N ILE A 152 -25.86 11.56 8.16
CA ILE A 152 -24.96 12.72 8.10
C ILE A 152 -23.51 12.24 7.87
N PHE A 153 -23.04 11.26 8.63
CA PHE A 153 -21.71 10.68 8.47
C PHE A 153 -21.52 10.10 7.07
N LEU A 154 -22.50 9.35 6.56
CA LEU A 154 -22.43 8.76 5.22
C LEU A 154 -22.34 9.81 4.12
N ILE A 155 -23.06 10.93 4.23
CA ILE A 155 -22.96 12.04 3.27
C ILE A 155 -21.55 12.65 3.31
N VAL A 156 -21.04 12.94 4.51
CA VAL A 156 -19.70 13.53 4.70
C VAL A 156 -18.62 12.62 4.10
N PHE A 157 -18.71 11.31 4.38
CA PHE A 157 -17.73 10.34 3.85
C PHE A 157 -17.87 10.13 2.36
N GLY A 158 -19.10 10.08 1.84
CA GLY A 158 -19.35 9.96 0.40
C GLY A 158 -18.74 11.13 -0.37
N VAL A 159 -18.93 12.34 0.11
CA VAL A 159 -18.32 13.54 -0.51
C VAL A 159 -16.79 13.49 -0.40
N ALA A 160 -16.24 13.11 0.76
CA ALA A 160 -14.80 12.98 0.93
C ALA A 160 -14.17 11.94 -0.03
N ALA A 161 -14.82 10.78 -0.18
CA ALA A 161 -14.38 9.73 -1.08
C ALA A 161 -14.46 10.18 -2.55
N LEU A 162 -15.55 10.85 -2.95
CA LEU A 162 -15.70 11.40 -4.30
C LEU A 162 -14.63 12.46 -4.61
N LEU A 163 -14.32 13.34 -3.67
CA LEU A 163 -13.26 14.34 -3.82
C LEU A 163 -11.89 13.65 -3.97
N ASN A 164 -11.60 12.64 -3.16
CA ASN A 164 -10.33 11.93 -3.23
C ASN A 164 -10.19 11.17 -4.54
N MET A 165 -11.19 10.37 -4.91
CA MET A 165 -11.15 9.57 -6.15
C MET A 165 -11.15 10.47 -7.41
N GLY A 166 -11.97 11.52 -7.41
CA GLY A 166 -12.02 12.47 -8.54
C GLY A 166 -10.70 13.21 -8.75
N THR A 167 -10.01 13.58 -7.67
CA THR A 167 -8.71 14.26 -7.77
C THR A 167 -7.53 13.32 -8.06
N ASN A 168 -7.72 11.99 -8.06
CA ASN A 168 -6.68 11.05 -8.51
C ASN A 168 -6.36 11.24 -10.00
N TYR A 169 -7.29 11.77 -10.80
CA TYR A 169 -7.02 12.12 -12.19
C TYR A 169 -5.79 13.04 -12.37
N LEU A 170 -5.50 13.89 -11.38
CA LEU A 170 -4.35 14.79 -11.39
C LEU A 170 -3.00 14.06 -11.24
N LEU A 171 -3.02 12.81 -10.79
CA LEU A 171 -1.83 12.01 -10.58
C LEU A 171 -1.43 11.23 -11.84
N GLY A 172 -2.32 11.15 -12.85
CA GLY A 172 -2.11 10.43 -14.11
C GLY A 172 -2.28 8.92 -13.94
N GLU A 173 -1.40 8.29 -13.20
CA GLU A 173 -1.33 6.86 -12.96
C GLU A 173 -1.28 6.55 -11.46
N ILE A 174 -1.91 5.46 -11.02
CA ILE A 174 -1.82 4.93 -9.67
C ILE A 174 -1.74 3.40 -9.69
N SER A 175 -1.10 2.82 -8.67
CA SER A 175 -1.03 1.38 -8.48
C SER A 175 -2.42 0.76 -8.25
N PHE A 176 -2.62 -0.46 -8.75
CA PHE A 176 -3.83 -1.25 -8.47
C PHE A 176 -4.00 -1.49 -6.95
N ILE A 177 -2.92 -1.66 -6.19
CA ILE A 177 -2.95 -1.81 -4.73
C ILE A 177 -3.52 -0.53 -4.09
N THR A 178 -3.00 0.63 -4.49
CA THR A 178 -3.48 1.93 -4.00
C THR A 178 -4.95 2.14 -4.33
N LYS A 179 -5.36 1.91 -5.60
CA LYS A 179 -6.76 2.02 -6.04
C LYS A 179 -7.67 1.14 -5.18
N SER A 180 -7.23 -0.09 -4.92
CA SER A 180 -8.03 -1.09 -4.21
C SER A 180 -8.27 -0.75 -2.76
N VAL A 181 -7.25 -0.32 -2.02
CA VAL A 181 -7.36 -0.12 -0.58
C VAL A 181 -7.69 1.30 -0.15
N ALA A 182 -7.42 2.30 -1.01
CA ALA A 182 -7.50 3.71 -0.63
C ALA A 182 -8.89 4.14 -0.13
N VAL A 183 -9.97 3.74 -0.81
CA VAL A 183 -11.34 4.14 -0.43
C VAL A 183 -11.76 3.53 0.91
N VAL A 184 -11.46 2.23 1.11
CA VAL A 184 -11.83 1.54 2.35
C VAL A 184 -11.03 2.08 3.54
N LEU A 185 -9.73 2.31 3.34
CA LEU A 185 -8.87 2.92 4.36
C LEU A 185 -9.28 4.36 4.66
N GLN A 186 -9.57 5.16 3.64
CA GLN A 186 -10.04 6.53 3.84
C GLN A 186 -11.34 6.58 4.65
N LEU A 187 -12.31 5.71 4.33
CA LEU A 187 -13.54 5.60 5.08
C LEU A 187 -13.28 5.25 6.56
N ALA A 188 -12.44 4.27 6.80
CA ALA A 188 -12.13 3.81 8.15
C ALA A 188 -11.35 4.85 8.97
N LEU A 189 -10.46 5.62 8.36
CA LEU A 189 -9.63 6.63 9.05
C LEU A 189 -10.35 7.97 9.22
N ALA A 190 -11.26 8.34 8.33
CA ALA A 190 -11.95 9.63 8.36
C ALA A 190 -13.08 9.71 9.38
N ILE A 191 -13.60 8.56 9.79
CA ILE A 191 -14.79 8.45 10.64
C ILE A 191 -14.59 9.09 12.01
N ASP A 192 -13.37 9.02 12.53
CA ASP A 192 -13.00 9.54 13.85
C ASP A 192 -13.21 11.03 13.96
N TYR A 193 -12.84 11.77 12.93
CA TYR A 193 -12.96 13.22 12.90
C TYR A 193 -14.42 13.67 12.96
N ALA A 194 -15.29 12.96 12.26
CA ALA A 194 -16.74 13.23 12.27
C ALA A 194 -17.37 12.89 13.63
N ILE A 195 -16.98 11.77 14.24
CA ILE A 195 -17.48 11.37 15.56
C ILE A 195 -17.07 12.38 16.63
N ILE A 196 -15.81 12.84 16.63
CA ILE A 196 -15.31 13.84 17.58
C ILE A 196 -16.15 15.12 17.47
N LEU A 197 -16.39 15.62 16.26
CA LEU A 197 -17.19 16.84 16.06
C LEU A 197 -18.65 16.64 16.48
N SER A 198 -19.26 15.49 16.17
CA SER A 198 -20.65 15.17 16.55
C SER A 198 -20.82 15.08 18.07
N HIS A 199 -19.90 14.40 18.75
CA HIS A 199 -19.91 14.30 20.21
C HIS A 199 -19.75 15.67 20.88
N ARG A 200 -18.82 16.51 20.41
CA ARG A 200 -18.66 17.88 20.92
C ARG A 200 -19.88 18.72 20.67
N PHE A 201 -20.54 18.59 19.52
CA PHE A 201 -21.80 19.27 19.23
C PHE A 201 -22.91 18.82 20.19
N ALA A 202 -23.06 17.52 20.44
CA ALA A 202 -24.05 16.98 21.36
C ALA A 202 -23.80 17.46 22.80
N GLU A 203 -22.55 17.54 23.27
CA GLU A 203 -22.16 18.08 24.59
C GLU A 203 -22.55 19.54 24.72
N GLU A 204 -22.16 20.39 23.76
CA GLU A 204 -22.42 21.84 23.80
C GLU A 204 -23.91 22.19 23.66
N LYS A 205 -24.66 21.40 22.91
CA LYS A 205 -26.10 21.58 22.70
C LYS A 205 -26.93 21.36 23.95
N GLN A 206 -26.40 20.68 24.97
CA GLN A 206 -27.11 20.54 26.25
C GLN A 206 -27.31 21.89 26.97
N THR A 207 -26.42 22.87 26.71
CA THR A 207 -26.41 24.16 27.42
C THR A 207 -26.62 25.39 26.51
N LYS A 208 -26.54 25.20 25.18
CA LYS A 208 -26.58 26.27 24.16
C LYS A 208 -27.60 25.98 23.08
N ASN A 209 -28.01 27.00 22.34
CA ASN A 209 -28.79 26.81 21.12
C ASN A 209 -27.92 26.13 20.04
N ALA A 210 -28.54 25.57 19.00
CA ALA A 210 -27.86 24.75 17.99
C ALA A 210 -26.74 25.52 17.25
N TYR A 211 -26.91 26.82 16.97
CA TYR A 211 -25.92 27.64 16.29
C TYR A 211 -24.69 27.90 17.18
N ASP A 212 -24.91 28.37 18.42
CA ASP A 212 -23.80 28.63 19.36
C ASP A 212 -23.11 27.31 19.77
N ALA A 213 -23.87 26.22 19.85
CA ALA A 213 -23.33 24.89 20.12
C ALA A 213 -22.37 24.43 19.03
N ILE A 214 -22.73 24.56 17.74
CA ILE A 214 -21.85 24.12 16.65
C ILE A 214 -20.59 24.98 16.51
N VAL A 215 -20.71 26.31 16.71
CA VAL A 215 -19.56 27.21 16.70
C VAL A 215 -18.57 26.86 17.82
N THR A 216 -19.07 26.61 19.02
CA THR A 216 -18.23 26.23 20.17
C THR A 216 -17.66 24.84 19.99
N ALA A 217 -18.46 23.89 19.52
CA ALA A 217 -18.02 22.52 19.23
C ALA A 217 -16.91 22.51 18.21
N LEU A 218 -17.06 23.26 17.11
CA LEU A 218 -16.04 23.36 16.05
C LEU A 218 -14.74 23.96 16.60
N SER A 219 -14.84 25.05 17.38
CA SER A 219 -13.67 25.68 17.99
C SER A 219 -12.89 24.75 18.91
N LYS A 220 -13.57 23.88 19.66
CA LYS A 220 -12.94 22.88 20.54
C LYS A 220 -12.43 21.67 19.76
N ALA A 221 -13.25 21.15 18.83
CA ALA A 221 -12.93 19.97 18.05
C ALA A 221 -11.77 20.20 17.07
N ILE A 222 -11.59 21.41 16.53
CA ILE A 222 -10.55 21.70 15.53
C ILE A 222 -9.15 21.40 16.06
N LEU A 223 -8.87 21.68 17.33
CA LEU A 223 -7.57 21.37 17.93
C LEU A 223 -7.35 19.87 18.10
N GLU A 224 -8.39 19.16 18.52
CA GLU A 224 -8.35 17.71 18.76
C GLU A 224 -8.25 16.95 17.42
N ILE A 225 -9.07 17.29 16.46
CA ILE A 225 -9.08 16.70 15.12
C ILE A 225 -7.76 17.02 14.39
N SER A 226 -7.27 18.28 14.45
CA SER A 226 -6.03 18.65 13.77
C SER A 226 -4.81 17.95 14.34
N SER A 227 -4.73 17.75 15.65
CA SER A 227 -3.61 17.02 16.25
C SER A 227 -3.62 15.54 15.86
N SER A 228 -4.78 14.89 15.86
CA SER A 228 -4.97 13.51 15.43
C SER A 228 -4.71 13.35 13.94
N SER A 229 -5.31 14.18 13.10
CA SER A 229 -5.08 14.10 11.65
C SER A 229 -3.62 14.35 11.25
N LEU A 230 -2.92 15.23 11.95
CA LEU A 230 -1.51 15.50 11.66
C LEU A 230 -0.61 14.28 11.99
N THR A 231 -0.92 13.52 13.04
CA THR A 231 -0.22 12.28 13.35
C THR A 231 -0.48 11.21 12.29
N THR A 232 -1.73 11.06 11.84
CA THR A 232 -2.09 10.14 10.75
C THR A 232 -1.42 10.54 9.43
N LEU A 233 -1.45 11.84 9.08
CA LEU A 233 -0.77 12.37 7.90
C LEU A 233 0.74 12.13 7.96
N ALA A 234 1.37 12.30 9.12
CA ALA A 234 2.80 12.07 9.27
C ALA A 234 3.17 10.59 9.08
N GLY A 235 2.37 9.66 9.60
CA GLY A 235 2.55 8.24 9.35
C GLY A 235 2.44 7.90 7.87
N LEU A 236 1.39 8.38 7.20
CA LEU A 236 1.19 8.14 5.77
C LEU A 236 2.24 8.84 4.88
N ALA A 237 2.65 10.06 5.25
CA ALA A 237 3.67 10.80 4.53
C ALA A 237 5.06 10.14 4.63
N ALA A 238 5.33 9.39 5.70
CA ALA A 238 6.56 8.63 5.82
C ALA A 238 6.70 7.55 4.73
N LEU A 239 5.58 7.02 4.20
CA LEU A 239 5.58 6.11 3.07
C LEU A 239 6.16 6.76 1.80
N MET A 240 6.00 8.08 1.62
CA MET A 240 6.52 8.79 0.44
C MET A 240 8.05 8.84 0.38
N VAL A 241 8.73 8.46 1.47
CA VAL A 241 10.21 8.43 1.54
C VAL A 241 10.77 7.07 1.15
N MET A 242 9.91 6.09 0.83
CA MET A 242 10.32 4.80 0.28
C MET A 242 11.10 4.98 -1.03
N GLN A 243 12.08 4.14 -1.24
CA GLN A 243 12.75 4.00 -2.54
C GLN A 243 11.79 3.39 -3.56
N LEU A 244 10.94 2.46 -3.10
CA LEU A 244 9.86 1.89 -3.91
C LEU A 244 8.79 2.95 -4.18
N ARG A 245 8.53 3.24 -5.45
CA ARG A 245 7.56 4.25 -5.90
C ARG A 245 6.13 3.99 -5.42
N ILE A 246 5.78 2.73 -5.13
CA ILE A 246 4.46 2.35 -4.60
C ILE A 246 4.19 2.99 -3.24
N GLY A 247 5.22 3.22 -2.42
CA GLY A 247 5.09 3.94 -1.15
C GLY A 247 4.73 5.40 -1.35
N MET A 248 5.33 6.05 -2.35
CA MET A 248 4.97 7.43 -2.73
C MET A 248 3.54 7.52 -3.23
N ASP A 249 3.11 6.60 -4.09
CA ASP A 249 1.75 6.54 -4.63
C ASP A 249 0.72 6.35 -3.51
N MET A 250 0.86 5.31 -2.69
CA MET A 250 -0.04 5.06 -1.55
C MET A 250 -0.03 6.20 -0.54
N GLY A 251 1.14 6.68 -0.17
CA GLY A 251 1.30 7.77 0.79
C GLY A 251 0.58 9.03 0.33
N LEU A 252 0.73 9.41 -0.93
CA LEU A 252 0.14 10.60 -1.52
C LEU A 252 -1.39 10.50 -1.62
N VAL A 253 -1.91 9.37 -2.14
CA VAL A 253 -3.37 9.16 -2.29
C VAL A 253 -4.06 9.11 -0.93
N LEU A 254 -3.47 8.43 0.06
CA LEU A 254 -4.03 8.34 1.40
C LEU A 254 -3.94 9.66 2.17
N CYS A 255 -2.82 10.40 2.10
CA CYS A 255 -2.69 11.74 2.68
C CYS A 255 -3.71 12.70 2.10
N LYS A 256 -3.86 12.71 0.78
CA LYS A 256 -4.88 13.50 0.08
C LYS A 256 -6.29 13.09 0.53
N GLY A 257 -6.55 11.79 0.71
CA GLY A 257 -7.81 11.27 1.24
C GLY A 257 -8.15 11.81 2.63
N ILE A 258 -7.17 11.86 3.55
CA ILE A 258 -7.34 12.46 4.88
C ILE A 258 -7.61 13.96 4.77
N ILE A 259 -6.88 14.69 3.92
CA ILE A 259 -7.11 16.13 3.72
C ILE A 259 -8.52 16.38 3.17
N CYS A 260 -8.97 15.60 2.17
CA CYS A 260 -10.34 15.68 1.66
C CYS A 260 -11.38 15.43 2.77
N SER A 261 -11.11 14.47 3.65
CA SER A 261 -11.98 14.15 4.77
C SER A 261 -12.03 15.27 5.80
N LEU A 262 -10.91 15.90 6.11
CA LEU A 262 -10.86 17.09 6.99
C LEU A 262 -11.64 18.27 6.40
N VAL A 263 -11.47 18.53 5.11
CA VAL A 263 -12.22 19.59 4.42
C VAL A 263 -13.73 19.33 4.54
N THR A 264 -14.19 18.09 4.30
CA THR A 264 -15.62 17.78 4.41
C THR A 264 -16.13 17.86 5.84
N VAL A 265 -15.35 17.42 6.83
CA VAL A 265 -15.72 17.50 8.25
C VAL A 265 -15.78 18.95 8.75
N PHE A 266 -14.83 19.80 8.36
CA PHE A 266 -14.84 21.19 8.84
C PHE A 266 -15.81 22.11 8.09
N PHE A 267 -16.07 21.88 6.80
CA PHE A 267 -16.89 22.78 5.99
C PHE A 267 -18.31 22.27 5.71
N ILE A 268 -18.51 20.96 5.53
CA ILE A 268 -19.81 20.40 5.16
C ILE A 268 -20.56 19.92 6.40
N MET A 269 -19.91 19.20 7.29
CA MET A 269 -20.54 18.57 8.44
C MET A 269 -21.21 19.57 9.40
N PRO A 270 -20.64 20.74 9.74
CA PRO A 270 -21.29 21.72 10.61
C PRO A 270 -22.64 22.21 10.05
N GLY A 271 -22.70 22.44 8.74
CA GLY A 271 -23.93 22.80 8.04
C GLY A 271 -25.01 21.70 8.11
N LEU A 272 -24.59 20.43 7.94
CA LEU A 272 -25.49 19.29 8.06
C LEU A 272 -25.97 19.09 9.51
N LEU A 273 -25.11 19.17 10.51
CA LEU A 273 -25.50 19.06 11.92
C LEU A 273 -26.48 20.15 12.32
N LEU A 274 -26.28 21.38 11.84
CA LEU A 274 -27.21 22.49 12.07
C LEU A 274 -28.53 22.27 11.35
N ALA A 275 -28.53 21.93 10.06
CA ALA A 275 -29.74 21.73 9.25
C ALA A 275 -30.62 20.57 9.76
N PHE A 276 -29.99 19.54 10.31
CA PHE A 276 -30.70 18.38 10.83
C PHE A 276 -30.78 18.33 12.37
N SER A 277 -30.45 19.44 13.05
CA SER A 277 -30.41 19.53 14.51
C SER A 277 -31.71 19.06 15.20
N ASP A 278 -32.88 19.48 14.71
CA ASP A 278 -34.19 19.08 15.26
C ASP A 278 -34.50 17.58 15.01
N LYS A 279 -33.98 17.03 13.92
CA LYS A 279 -34.14 15.58 13.62
C LYS A 279 -33.21 14.75 14.49
N ILE A 280 -32.02 15.23 14.77
CA ILE A 280 -31.08 14.58 15.68
C ILE A 280 -31.72 14.45 17.05
N ASP A 281 -32.33 15.52 17.59
CA ASP A 281 -33.01 15.49 18.89
C ASP A 281 -34.20 14.51 18.91
N LYS A 282 -35.00 14.49 17.84
CA LYS A 282 -36.16 13.57 17.73
C LYS A 282 -35.76 12.11 17.62
N THR A 283 -34.59 11.80 17.13
CA THR A 283 -34.07 10.43 16.92
C THR A 283 -33.04 10.01 17.94
N THR A 284 -32.82 10.84 18.99
CA THR A 284 -31.90 10.50 20.08
C THR A 284 -32.40 9.28 20.84
N HIS A 285 -31.54 8.36 21.11
CA HIS A 285 -31.81 7.12 21.85
C HIS A 285 -30.75 6.89 22.94
N ARG A 286 -31.09 5.99 23.87
CA ARG A 286 -30.12 5.58 24.89
C ARG A 286 -28.93 4.91 24.21
N SER A 287 -27.70 5.29 24.60
CA SER A 287 -26.50 4.63 24.10
C SER A 287 -26.56 3.13 24.28
N PHE A 288 -26.30 2.36 23.23
CA PHE A 288 -26.17 0.92 23.29
C PHE A 288 -24.80 0.49 23.83
N VAL A 289 -23.82 1.40 23.80
CA VAL A 289 -22.48 1.14 24.34
C VAL A 289 -22.55 1.13 25.88
N PRO A 290 -22.22 0.03 26.54
CA PRO A 290 -22.32 -0.07 27.99
C PRO A 290 -21.21 0.75 28.68
N SER A 291 -21.54 1.28 29.86
CA SER A 291 -20.50 1.84 30.74
C SER A 291 -19.55 0.73 31.23
N ILE A 292 -18.27 0.98 31.11
CA ILE A 292 -17.20 0.04 31.50
C ILE A 292 -16.54 0.38 32.85
N GLU A 293 -17.20 1.13 33.71
CA GLU A 293 -16.63 1.56 34.99
C GLU A 293 -16.04 0.42 35.84
N LYS A 294 -16.71 -0.75 35.85
CA LYS A 294 -16.20 -1.93 36.59
C LYS A 294 -14.87 -2.40 36.03
N TRP A 295 -14.78 -2.44 34.69
CA TRP A 295 -13.55 -2.78 33.97
C TRP A 295 -12.45 -1.75 34.24
N CYS A 296 -12.76 -0.46 34.16
CA CYS A 296 -11.80 0.62 34.44
C CYS A 296 -11.19 0.48 35.86
N LYS A 297 -11.99 0.17 36.85
CA LYS A 297 -11.50 -0.08 38.21
C LYS A 297 -10.53 -1.27 38.29
N VAL A 298 -10.80 -2.34 37.53
CA VAL A 298 -9.90 -3.52 37.45
C VAL A 298 -8.58 -3.13 36.78
N VAL A 299 -8.65 -2.45 35.65
CA VAL A 299 -7.47 -1.98 34.90
C VAL A 299 -6.57 -1.13 35.79
N ILE A 300 -7.13 -0.17 36.54
CA ILE A 300 -6.35 0.70 37.43
C ILE A 300 -5.76 -0.05 38.63
N LYS A 301 -6.46 -1.07 39.13
CA LYS A 301 -5.95 -1.90 40.21
C LYS A 301 -4.70 -2.67 39.80
N LEU A 302 -4.60 -3.08 38.56
CA LEU A 302 -3.49 -3.90 38.02
C LEU A 302 -2.27 -3.06 37.60
N LYS A 303 -2.24 -1.75 37.85
CA LYS A 303 -1.21 -0.81 37.35
C LYS A 303 0.25 -1.19 37.75
N ASN A 304 0.44 -1.94 38.79
CA ASN A 304 1.77 -2.38 39.26
C ASN A 304 2.24 -3.70 38.64
N ILE A 305 1.43 -4.37 37.83
CA ILE A 305 1.73 -5.68 37.23
C ILE A 305 1.75 -5.61 35.72
N VAL A 306 0.67 -5.15 35.11
CA VAL A 306 0.47 -5.21 33.65
C VAL A 306 1.52 -4.42 32.84
N PRO A 307 1.97 -3.21 33.24
CA PRO A 307 3.01 -2.51 32.50
C PRO A 307 4.34 -3.25 32.41
N TYR A 308 4.74 -3.97 33.46
CA TYR A 308 5.98 -4.76 33.48
C TYR A 308 5.85 -6.00 32.58
N ILE A 309 4.70 -6.67 32.61
CA ILE A 309 4.41 -7.79 31.71
C ILE A 309 4.42 -7.28 30.27
N PHE A 310 3.84 -6.10 30.01
CA PHE A 310 3.81 -5.49 28.68
C PHE A 310 5.22 -5.17 28.16
N ILE A 311 6.10 -4.62 28.98
CA ILE A 311 7.50 -4.37 28.60
C ILE A 311 8.20 -5.69 28.21
N ALA A 312 7.97 -6.77 28.96
CA ALA A 312 8.52 -8.08 28.59
C ALA A 312 7.94 -8.60 27.27
N ILE A 313 6.63 -8.46 27.06
CA ILE A 313 5.98 -8.86 25.79
C ILE A 313 6.51 -8.03 24.60
N ILE A 314 6.68 -6.72 24.78
CA ILE A 314 7.26 -5.86 23.73
C ILE A 314 8.68 -6.31 23.37
N ALA A 315 9.51 -6.58 24.38
CA ALA A 315 10.88 -7.00 24.16
C ALA A 315 10.95 -8.32 23.37
N VAL A 316 10.12 -9.30 23.75
CA VAL A 316 9.98 -10.55 23.01
C VAL A 316 9.39 -10.30 21.62
N GLY A 317 8.34 -9.49 21.51
CA GLY A 317 7.70 -9.14 20.23
C GLY A 317 8.66 -8.46 19.27
N ALA A 318 9.52 -7.56 19.74
CA ALA A 318 10.53 -6.90 18.93
C ALA A 318 11.54 -7.90 18.33
N VAL A 319 12.02 -8.85 19.15
CA VAL A 319 12.94 -9.91 18.67
C VAL A 319 12.23 -10.82 17.67
N LEU A 320 11.02 -11.30 17.98
CA LEU A 320 10.28 -12.19 17.09
C LEU A 320 9.87 -11.50 15.79
N SER A 321 9.52 -10.22 15.85
CA SER A 321 9.21 -9.41 14.65
C SER A 321 10.43 -9.24 13.73
N SER A 322 11.65 -9.12 14.31
CA SER A 322 12.88 -9.04 13.50
C SER A 322 13.31 -10.37 12.90
N MET A 323 12.76 -11.48 13.40
CA MET A 323 13.00 -12.83 12.88
C MET A 323 11.92 -13.30 11.91
N SER A 324 10.93 -12.46 11.60
CA SER A 324 9.87 -12.82 10.64
C SER A 324 10.44 -12.94 9.25
N ASN A 325 10.07 -14.01 8.54
CA ASN A 325 10.45 -14.22 7.16
C ASN A 325 9.55 -13.41 6.24
N TYR A 326 10.17 -12.65 5.36
CA TYR A 326 9.47 -11.86 4.35
C TYR A 326 9.41 -12.62 3.03
N ALA A 327 8.33 -12.38 2.28
CA ALA A 327 8.18 -12.79 0.90
C ALA A 327 8.23 -11.53 0.03
N PHE A 328 8.99 -11.59 -1.03
CA PHE A 328 9.15 -10.51 -2.00
C PHE A 328 8.42 -10.82 -3.30
N ASP A 329 8.27 -12.11 -3.61
CA ASP A 329 7.48 -12.58 -4.73
C ASP A 329 6.02 -12.85 -4.31
N ALA A 330 5.08 -12.54 -5.20
CA ALA A 330 3.64 -12.72 -5.01
C ALA A 330 3.10 -13.99 -5.67
N THR A 331 3.94 -15.00 -5.82
CA THR A 331 3.61 -16.25 -6.52
C THR A 331 2.39 -17.00 -5.96
N ALA A 332 1.84 -17.87 -6.79
CA ALA A 332 0.61 -18.62 -6.56
C ALA A 332 0.57 -19.45 -5.27
N GLU A 333 1.70 -19.92 -4.75
CA GLU A 333 1.76 -20.68 -3.50
C GLU A 333 1.32 -19.88 -2.27
N GLN A 334 1.38 -18.53 -2.33
CA GLN A 334 1.02 -17.64 -1.24
C GLN A 334 -0.44 -17.17 -1.29
N LEU A 335 -1.18 -17.50 -2.33
CA LEU A 335 -2.58 -17.14 -2.46
C LEU A 335 -3.43 -17.95 -1.48
N LYS A 336 -4.13 -17.28 -0.57
CA LYS A 336 -5.10 -17.94 0.33
C LYS A 336 -6.27 -18.59 -0.42
N LYS A 337 -6.56 -18.09 -1.62
CA LYS A 337 -7.59 -18.62 -2.53
C LYS A 337 -6.96 -18.70 -3.91
N PRO A 338 -6.64 -19.91 -4.38
CA PRO A 338 -6.05 -20.07 -5.70
C PRO A 338 -7.04 -19.62 -6.79
N THR A 339 -6.54 -18.86 -7.75
CA THR A 339 -7.26 -18.49 -8.99
C THR A 339 -7.23 -19.66 -9.97
N GLU A 340 -8.05 -19.60 -11.04
CA GLU A 340 -7.99 -20.63 -12.10
C GLU A 340 -6.58 -20.69 -12.71
N ASN A 341 -5.97 -19.55 -12.98
CA ASN A 341 -4.62 -19.41 -13.49
C ASN A 341 -3.58 -20.10 -12.57
N SER A 342 -3.64 -19.83 -11.27
CA SER A 342 -2.72 -20.43 -10.31
C SER A 342 -2.94 -21.93 -10.09
N ILE A 343 -4.18 -22.40 -10.21
CA ILE A 343 -4.49 -23.85 -10.19
C ILE A 343 -3.92 -24.53 -11.42
N ALA A 344 -4.10 -23.91 -12.59
CA ALA A 344 -3.60 -24.42 -13.86
C ALA A 344 -2.07 -24.47 -13.85
N LYS A 345 -1.39 -23.39 -13.48
CA LYS A 345 0.06 -23.33 -13.34
C LYS A 345 0.58 -24.46 -12.46
N ARG A 346 0.04 -24.60 -11.24
CA ARG A 346 0.45 -25.68 -10.33
C ARG A 346 0.23 -27.07 -10.91
N LYS A 347 -0.85 -27.28 -11.69
CA LYS A 347 -1.12 -28.56 -12.33
C LYS A 347 -0.15 -28.89 -13.46
N VAL A 348 0.27 -27.88 -14.19
CA VAL A 348 1.33 -28.00 -15.20
C VAL A 348 2.67 -28.32 -14.50
N ASP A 349 3.01 -27.56 -13.47
CA ASP A 349 4.24 -27.73 -12.68
C ASP A 349 4.32 -29.11 -12.01
N GLU A 350 3.19 -29.71 -11.59
CA GLU A 350 3.14 -31.06 -11.01
C GLU A 350 3.58 -32.16 -12.02
N ILE A 351 3.36 -31.96 -13.33
CA ILE A 351 3.63 -32.94 -14.38
C ILE A 351 4.94 -32.62 -15.09
N PHE A 352 5.13 -31.39 -15.55
CA PHE A 352 6.27 -30.97 -16.37
C PHE A 352 7.42 -30.38 -15.57
N GLY A 353 7.18 -30.02 -14.32
CA GLY A 353 8.15 -29.32 -13.47
C GLY A 353 7.96 -27.83 -13.51
N THR A 354 8.62 -27.13 -12.59
CA THR A 354 8.59 -25.68 -12.51
C THR A 354 9.77 -25.13 -13.30
N ASP A 355 9.50 -24.33 -14.32
CA ASP A 355 10.52 -23.63 -15.09
C ASP A 355 10.39 -22.12 -14.87
N HIS A 356 11.49 -21.51 -14.47
CA HIS A 356 11.62 -20.06 -14.35
C HIS A 356 12.57 -19.55 -15.43
N GLN A 357 12.31 -18.36 -15.94
CA GLN A 357 13.15 -17.74 -16.97
C GLN A 357 14.11 -16.73 -16.37
N LEU A 358 15.32 -16.69 -16.91
CA LEU A 358 16.35 -15.69 -16.66
C LEU A 358 16.82 -15.14 -18.00
N ALA A 359 16.46 -13.92 -18.29
CA ALA A 359 17.00 -13.19 -19.44
C ALA A 359 18.35 -12.56 -19.04
N VAL A 360 19.35 -12.82 -19.83
CA VAL A 360 20.66 -12.21 -19.75
C VAL A 360 20.85 -11.30 -20.94
N ILE A 361 21.01 -10.01 -20.71
CA ILE A 361 21.14 -9.00 -21.77
C ILE A 361 22.63 -8.58 -21.82
N VAL A 362 23.22 -8.72 -22.99
CA VAL A 362 24.63 -8.40 -23.27
C VAL A 362 24.75 -7.57 -24.53
N PRO A 363 25.85 -6.85 -24.77
CA PRO A 363 26.09 -6.16 -26.04
C PRO A 363 26.06 -7.14 -27.24
N SER A 364 25.35 -6.76 -28.34
CA SER A 364 25.21 -7.57 -29.54
C SER A 364 26.47 -7.60 -30.43
N GLY A 365 26.46 -8.44 -31.44
CA GLY A 365 27.42 -8.44 -32.56
C GLY A 365 28.59 -9.42 -32.44
N ASP A 366 28.62 -10.34 -31.45
CA ASP A 366 29.63 -11.38 -31.33
C ASP A 366 29.02 -12.75 -30.97
N TYR A 367 28.51 -13.45 -31.95
CA TYR A 367 27.87 -14.77 -31.77
C TYR A 367 28.85 -15.82 -31.21
N ASP A 368 30.16 -15.71 -31.50
CA ASP A 368 31.17 -16.62 -30.94
C ASP A 368 31.32 -16.43 -29.40
N ARG A 369 31.12 -15.23 -28.88
CA ARG A 369 31.09 -14.95 -27.44
C ARG A 369 29.80 -15.45 -26.82
N GLU A 370 28.67 -15.18 -27.49
CA GLU A 370 27.34 -15.61 -27.02
C GLU A 370 27.31 -17.14 -26.88
N ALA A 371 27.76 -17.88 -27.89
CA ALA A 371 27.86 -19.35 -27.84
C ALA A 371 28.70 -19.84 -26.66
N LYS A 372 29.84 -19.19 -26.35
CA LYS A 372 30.68 -19.55 -25.22
C LYS A 372 30.02 -19.27 -23.88
N VAL A 373 29.28 -18.16 -23.75
CA VAL A 373 28.51 -17.86 -22.54
C VAL A 373 27.39 -18.87 -22.35
N ILE A 374 26.65 -19.20 -23.41
CA ILE A 374 25.60 -20.21 -23.37
C ILE A 374 26.18 -21.52 -22.86
N SER A 375 27.23 -22.05 -23.53
CA SER A 375 27.82 -23.32 -23.13
C SER A 375 28.38 -23.32 -21.70
N LEU A 376 28.93 -22.21 -21.22
CA LEU A 376 29.47 -22.10 -19.88
C LEU A 376 28.37 -22.04 -18.81
N VAL A 377 27.27 -21.31 -19.07
CA VAL A 377 26.15 -21.17 -18.14
C VAL A 377 25.35 -22.48 -18.07
N GLU A 378 25.22 -23.22 -19.16
CA GLU A 378 24.57 -24.56 -19.18
C GLU A 378 25.35 -25.61 -18.36
N GLU A 379 26.63 -25.42 -18.07
CA GLU A 379 27.37 -26.28 -17.14
C GLU A 379 26.83 -26.16 -15.68
N ASN A 380 26.07 -25.10 -15.36
CA ASN A 380 25.50 -24.92 -14.05
C ASN A 380 24.32 -25.91 -13.84
N PRO A 381 24.34 -26.75 -12.80
CA PRO A 381 23.32 -27.80 -12.60
C PRO A 381 21.90 -27.25 -12.32
N SER A 382 21.78 -25.96 -11.96
CA SER A 382 20.47 -25.32 -11.74
C SER A 382 19.86 -24.78 -13.02
N ILE A 383 20.61 -24.71 -14.12
CA ILE A 383 20.14 -24.30 -15.44
C ILE A 383 19.66 -25.54 -16.21
N ASN A 384 18.51 -25.41 -16.87
CA ASN A 384 17.88 -26.48 -17.62
C ASN A 384 18.14 -26.39 -19.13
N SER A 385 17.97 -25.19 -19.68
CA SER A 385 18.17 -24.91 -21.10
C SER A 385 18.55 -23.47 -21.33
N ALA A 386 19.05 -23.17 -22.52
CA ALA A 386 19.36 -21.84 -22.98
C ALA A 386 18.76 -21.62 -24.36
N LEU A 387 18.30 -20.39 -24.63
CA LEU A 387 17.84 -19.92 -25.93
C LEU A 387 18.50 -18.59 -26.23
N GLY A 388 19.29 -18.53 -27.26
CA GLY A 388 19.89 -17.34 -27.84
C GLY A 388 20.10 -17.52 -29.33
N LEU A 389 20.40 -16.46 -30.08
CA LEU A 389 20.66 -16.63 -31.52
C LEU A 389 21.80 -17.58 -31.80
N ALA A 390 22.80 -17.61 -30.93
CA ALA A 390 24.00 -18.44 -31.10
C ALA A 390 23.77 -19.96 -30.94
N ASN A 391 22.60 -20.40 -30.43
CA ASN A 391 22.24 -21.81 -30.32
C ASN A 391 20.88 -22.16 -30.94
N THR A 392 20.25 -21.20 -31.63
CA THR A 392 18.99 -21.47 -32.35
C THR A 392 19.24 -22.30 -33.59
N GLU A 393 18.56 -23.45 -33.69
CA GLU A 393 18.67 -24.35 -34.81
C GLU A 393 17.87 -23.83 -36.02
N LEU A 394 18.46 -23.91 -37.22
CA LEU A 394 17.82 -23.65 -38.47
C LEU A 394 17.16 -24.92 -39.02
N ASP A 395 17.90 -26.03 -38.95
CA ASP A 395 17.50 -27.41 -39.29
C ASP A 395 18.30 -28.40 -38.44
N ASP A 396 18.09 -29.70 -38.62
CA ASP A 396 18.77 -30.77 -37.87
C ASP A 396 20.31 -30.71 -37.91
N ASP A 397 20.90 -29.99 -38.88
CA ASP A 397 22.35 -29.99 -39.13
C ASP A 397 22.99 -28.58 -38.94
N HIS A 398 22.21 -27.50 -38.88
CA HIS A 398 22.73 -26.10 -38.90
C HIS A 398 22.14 -25.24 -37.81
N ILE A 399 22.99 -24.38 -37.24
CA ILE A 399 22.61 -23.31 -36.31
C ILE A 399 22.54 -21.95 -37.06
N LEU A 400 21.63 -21.05 -36.68
CA LEU A 400 21.45 -19.74 -37.35
C LEU A 400 22.73 -18.91 -37.47
N THR A 401 23.57 -18.96 -36.46
CA THR A 401 24.81 -18.18 -36.40
C THR A 401 26.05 -18.94 -36.89
N GLU A 402 25.86 -20.19 -37.36
CA GLU A 402 26.96 -20.97 -37.98
C GLU A 402 27.54 -20.23 -39.18
N LYS A 403 28.85 -20.18 -39.23
CA LYS A 403 29.55 -19.51 -40.33
C LYS A 403 29.75 -20.47 -41.48
N ILE A 404 29.22 -20.18 -42.65
CA ILE A 404 29.31 -20.97 -43.86
C ILE A 404 29.97 -20.20 -44.98
N ASN A 405 30.61 -20.95 -45.91
CA ASN A 405 31.23 -20.38 -47.09
C ASN A 405 30.29 -20.43 -48.30
N ALA A 406 30.69 -19.82 -49.42
CA ALA A 406 29.87 -19.75 -50.64
C ALA A 406 29.46 -21.11 -51.20
N ARG A 407 30.24 -22.17 -50.98
CA ARG A 407 29.90 -23.50 -51.47
C ARG A 407 28.84 -24.18 -50.59
N GLU A 408 28.91 -23.98 -49.29
CA GLU A 408 27.94 -24.50 -48.32
C GLU A 408 26.62 -23.76 -48.51
N THR A 409 26.65 -22.44 -48.66
CA THR A 409 25.47 -21.61 -49.00
C THR A 409 24.75 -22.09 -50.23
N SER A 410 25.52 -22.41 -51.33
CA SER A 410 24.91 -22.89 -52.57
C SER A 410 24.15 -24.20 -52.36
N LYS A 411 24.59 -25.04 -51.46
CA LYS A 411 23.91 -26.29 -51.12
C LYS A 411 22.70 -26.04 -50.22
N LEU A 412 22.83 -25.19 -49.18
CA LEU A 412 21.80 -24.92 -48.19
C LEU A 412 20.61 -24.22 -48.83
N MET A 413 20.85 -23.18 -49.64
CA MET A 413 19.81 -22.35 -50.25
C MET A 413 19.37 -22.90 -51.63
N ASN A 414 20.00 -23.95 -52.12
CA ASN A 414 19.77 -24.49 -53.50
C ASN A 414 19.91 -23.40 -54.57
N ILE A 415 20.90 -22.53 -54.43
CA ILE A 415 21.20 -21.43 -55.36
C ILE A 415 22.45 -21.77 -56.15
N ASP A 416 22.55 -21.28 -57.39
CA ASP A 416 23.72 -21.48 -58.24
C ASP A 416 25.02 -20.99 -57.55
N TYR A 417 26.05 -21.80 -57.59
CA TYR A 417 27.34 -21.51 -56.94
C TYR A 417 27.99 -20.21 -57.43
N ASP A 418 27.93 -19.92 -58.76
CA ASP A 418 28.50 -18.69 -59.30
C ASP A 418 27.76 -17.44 -58.75
N LEU A 419 26.44 -17.57 -58.53
CA LEU A 419 25.64 -16.53 -57.90
C LEU A 419 26.00 -16.34 -56.43
N CYS A 420 26.20 -17.46 -55.72
CA CYS A 420 26.66 -17.38 -54.30
C CYS A 420 28.02 -16.73 -54.17
N CYS A 421 28.95 -17.02 -55.10
CA CYS A 421 30.26 -16.32 -55.12
C CYS A 421 30.13 -14.80 -55.34
N LEU A 422 29.21 -14.38 -56.19
CA LEU A 422 28.93 -12.95 -56.41
C LEU A 422 28.31 -12.29 -55.15
N LEU A 423 27.41 -12.99 -54.48
CA LEU A 423 26.81 -12.56 -53.23
C LEU A 423 27.85 -12.36 -52.13
N PHE A 424 28.73 -13.35 -51.94
CA PHE A 424 29.83 -13.24 -50.97
C PHE A 424 30.81 -12.08 -51.31
N GLN A 425 31.11 -11.88 -52.57
CA GLN A 425 31.92 -10.74 -53.01
C GLN A 425 31.23 -9.40 -52.71
N ALA A 426 29.92 -9.32 -52.96
CA ALA A 426 29.13 -8.11 -52.68
C ALA A 426 29.02 -7.86 -51.17
N TYR A 427 28.74 -8.90 -50.39
CA TYR A 427 28.68 -8.85 -48.92
C TYR A 427 30.01 -8.36 -48.34
N GLY A 428 31.14 -8.97 -48.74
CA GLY A 428 32.46 -8.58 -48.30
C GLY A 428 32.89 -7.18 -48.71
N ALA A 429 32.34 -6.65 -49.82
CA ALA A 429 32.59 -5.28 -50.27
C ALA A 429 31.80 -4.25 -49.45
N GLU A 430 30.62 -4.61 -48.95
CA GLU A 430 29.74 -3.76 -48.13
C GLU A 430 30.06 -3.80 -46.63
N HIS A 431 30.80 -4.83 -46.16
CA HIS A 431 31.15 -5.00 -44.74
C HIS A 431 32.63 -4.88 -44.49
N ASP A 432 33.06 -3.84 -43.78
CA ASP A 432 34.48 -3.45 -43.57
C ASP A 432 35.33 -4.58 -42.97
N GLU A 433 34.78 -5.44 -42.14
CA GLU A 433 35.48 -6.58 -41.51
C GLU A 433 35.93 -7.65 -42.51
N TYR A 434 35.22 -7.80 -43.61
CA TYR A 434 35.57 -8.72 -44.70
C TYR A 434 36.31 -8.04 -45.86
N SER A 435 36.31 -6.70 -45.93
CA SER A 435 36.93 -5.94 -47.02
C SER A 435 38.45 -6.13 -47.19
N ALA A 436 39.13 -6.59 -46.14
CA ALA A 436 40.57 -6.83 -46.16
C ALA A 436 40.95 -8.26 -46.61
N ILE A 437 39.98 -9.13 -46.91
CA ILE A 437 40.23 -10.53 -47.30
C ILE A 437 40.48 -10.57 -48.83
N PHE A 438 41.75 -10.52 -49.24
CA PHE A 438 42.17 -10.71 -50.64
C PHE A 438 42.49 -12.20 -50.87
N GLY A 439 41.45 -13.06 -51.00
CA GLY A 439 41.63 -14.47 -51.22
C GLY A 439 40.55 -15.07 -52.13
N ASP A 440 40.47 -16.38 -52.19
CA ASP A 440 39.33 -17.09 -52.78
C ASP A 440 38.07 -16.80 -51.93
N VAL A 441 36.94 -16.56 -52.56
CA VAL A 441 35.64 -16.34 -51.92
C VAL A 441 35.25 -17.52 -50.97
N ASN A 442 35.85 -18.66 -51.19
CA ASN A 442 35.68 -19.82 -50.27
C ASN A 442 36.54 -19.81 -49.01
N ASP A 443 37.41 -18.77 -48.88
CA ASP A 443 38.30 -18.68 -47.71
C ASP A 443 37.70 -17.88 -46.56
N TYR A 444 36.53 -17.28 -46.74
CA TYR A 444 35.85 -16.64 -45.64
C TYR A 444 34.40 -17.14 -45.49
N GLU A 445 33.92 -17.11 -44.28
CA GLU A 445 32.64 -17.63 -43.85
C GLU A 445 31.81 -16.47 -43.28
N VAL A 446 30.48 -16.53 -43.51
CA VAL A 446 29.50 -15.53 -43.04
C VAL A 446 28.46 -16.26 -42.25
N PRO A 447 27.96 -15.70 -41.12
CA PRO A 447 26.84 -16.30 -40.38
C PRO A 447 25.63 -16.52 -41.29
N ILE A 448 24.98 -17.65 -41.15
CA ILE A 448 23.81 -18.02 -41.98
C ILE A 448 22.75 -16.92 -41.90
N ILE A 449 22.42 -16.47 -40.69
CA ILE A 449 21.40 -15.42 -40.46
C ILE A 449 21.72 -14.12 -41.21
N ASP A 450 22.94 -13.64 -41.13
CA ASP A 450 23.36 -12.40 -41.80
C ASP A 450 23.33 -12.54 -43.32
N LEU A 451 23.67 -13.71 -43.81
CA LEU A 451 23.63 -14.02 -45.24
C LEU A 451 22.21 -14.04 -45.79
N PHE A 452 21.26 -14.70 -45.08
CA PHE A 452 19.86 -14.74 -45.47
C PHE A 452 19.21 -13.37 -45.47
N MET A 453 19.46 -12.57 -44.40
CA MET A 453 19.00 -11.19 -44.34
C MET A 453 19.52 -10.36 -45.53
N TYR A 454 20.79 -10.52 -45.87
CA TYR A 454 21.43 -9.86 -46.98
C TYR A 454 20.85 -10.30 -48.33
N VAL A 455 20.63 -11.59 -48.53
CA VAL A 455 20.01 -12.13 -49.77
C VAL A 455 18.62 -11.56 -49.97
N HIS A 456 17.80 -11.55 -48.93
CA HIS A 456 16.47 -10.98 -49.00
C HIS A 456 16.48 -9.49 -49.33
N GLU A 457 17.37 -8.70 -48.69
CA GLU A 457 17.55 -7.28 -49.05
C GLU A 457 17.88 -7.07 -50.53
N LYS A 458 18.78 -7.87 -51.08
CA LYS A 458 19.16 -7.77 -52.50
C LYS A 458 18.08 -8.28 -53.44
N MET A 459 17.22 -9.18 -53.01
CA MET A 459 15.99 -9.58 -53.75
C MET A 459 15.00 -8.43 -53.78
N ASP A 460 14.71 -7.76 -52.69
CA ASP A 460 13.80 -6.63 -52.59
C ASP A 460 14.27 -5.44 -53.49
N LEU A 461 15.59 -5.24 -53.54
CA LEU A 461 16.19 -4.24 -54.42
C LEU A 461 16.19 -4.66 -55.91
N GLY A 462 15.72 -5.86 -56.24
CA GLY A 462 15.69 -6.40 -57.59
C GLY A 462 17.06 -6.69 -58.17
N VAL A 463 18.07 -6.86 -57.35
CA VAL A 463 19.45 -7.20 -57.78
C VAL A 463 19.56 -8.69 -58.04
N ILE A 464 18.82 -9.49 -57.30
CA ILE A 464 18.75 -10.94 -57.42
C ILE A 464 17.34 -11.32 -57.91
N ASN A 465 17.27 -12.16 -58.93
CA ASN A 465 16.03 -12.75 -59.43
C ASN A 465 16.11 -14.26 -59.26
N LEU A 466 15.34 -14.82 -58.36
CA LEU A 466 15.16 -16.24 -58.11
C LEU A 466 13.83 -16.71 -58.75
N ASP A 467 13.64 -18.01 -58.83
CA ASP A 467 12.36 -18.53 -59.26
C ASP A 467 11.27 -18.37 -58.17
N GLU A 468 10.02 -18.62 -58.48
CA GLU A 468 8.88 -18.38 -57.60
C GLU A 468 8.92 -19.28 -56.33
N ASP A 469 9.37 -20.53 -56.46
CA ASP A 469 9.47 -21.45 -55.35
C ASP A 469 10.60 -21.01 -54.38
N GLN A 470 11.79 -20.71 -54.91
CA GLN A 470 12.93 -20.19 -54.12
C GLN A 470 12.61 -18.85 -53.42
N THR A 471 11.87 -17.96 -54.15
CA THR A 471 11.46 -16.67 -53.55
C THR A 471 10.54 -16.87 -52.35
N ASN A 472 9.57 -17.83 -52.46
CA ASN A 472 8.65 -18.10 -51.37
C ASN A 472 9.40 -18.76 -50.20
N ASP A 473 10.28 -19.72 -50.44
CA ASP A 473 11.08 -20.39 -49.37
C ASP A 473 11.96 -19.36 -48.62
N ILE A 474 12.58 -18.42 -49.37
CA ILE A 474 13.40 -17.35 -48.72
C ILE A 474 12.56 -16.35 -47.93
N ASN A 475 11.38 -15.96 -48.44
CA ASN A 475 10.49 -15.07 -47.71
C ASN A 475 9.97 -15.72 -46.42
N ASP A 476 9.53 -16.97 -46.47
CA ASP A 476 9.05 -17.71 -45.32
C ASP A 476 10.15 -17.83 -44.26
N LEU A 477 11.39 -18.08 -44.70
CA LEU A 477 12.55 -18.18 -43.80
C LEU A 477 12.92 -16.78 -43.26
N TYR A 478 12.91 -15.75 -44.09
CA TYR A 478 13.19 -14.37 -43.67
C TYR A 478 12.24 -13.90 -42.58
N ASP A 479 10.94 -14.19 -42.71
CA ASP A 479 9.94 -13.83 -41.69
C ASP A 479 10.26 -14.51 -40.34
N LYS A 480 10.63 -15.81 -40.36
CA LYS A 480 11.02 -16.54 -39.14
C LYS A 480 12.33 -16.01 -38.53
N LEU A 481 13.33 -15.73 -39.35
CA LEU A 481 14.61 -15.17 -38.90
C LEU A 481 14.47 -13.78 -38.34
N THR A 482 13.63 -12.93 -38.95
CA THR A 482 13.33 -11.60 -38.46
C THR A 482 12.64 -11.67 -37.11
N ASP A 483 11.65 -12.56 -36.95
CA ASP A 483 10.97 -12.77 -35.69
C ASP A 483 11.92 -13.24 -34.56
N ALA A 484 12.82 -14.18 -34.87
CA ALA A 484 13.82 -14.64 -33.92
C ALA A 484 14.81 -13.53 -33.56
N LYS A 485 15.23 -12.76 -34.56
CA LYS A 485 16.14 -11.62 -34.35
C LYS A 485 15.47 -10.53 -33.52
N ASP A 486 14.27 -10.11 -33.84
CA ASP A 486 13.52 -9.10 -33.11
C ASP A 486 13.28 -9.49 -31.63
N GLN A 487 13.23 -10.79 -31.35
CA GLN A 487 13.09 -11.28 -29.98
C GLN A 487 14.43 -11.42 -29.24
N LEU A 488 15.50 -11.81 -29.92
CA LEU A 488 16.76 -12.21 -29.29
C LEU A 488 17.93 -11.24 -29.52
N GLU A 489 17.86 -10.36 -30.52
CA GLU A 489 18.91 -9.38 -30.83
C GLU A 489 18.30 -8.06 -31.27
N SER A 490 18.91 -6.97 -30.81
CA SER A 490 18.67 -5.62 -31.30
C SER A 490 19.96 -5.03 -31.89
N ASP A 491 19.90 -3.80 -32.36
CA ASP A 491 21.09 -3.10 -32.87
C ASP A 491 22.22 -2.99 -31.83
N ASN A 492 21.89 -3.00 -30.54
CA ASN A 492 22.84 -2.74 -29.44
C ASN A 492 23.03 -3.92 -28.50
N TYR A 493 22.04 -4.80 -28.38
CA TYR A 493 22.00 -5.83 -27.35
C TYR A 493 21.54 -7.18 -27.88
N SER A 494 22.06 -8.27 -27.31
CA SER A 494 21.56 -9.64 -27.45
C SER A 494 20.91 -10.07 -26.16
N ARG A 495 19.79 -10.79 -26.26
CA ARG A 495 19.05 -11.39 -25.15
C ARG A 495 19.18 -12.90 -25.19
N ILE A 496 19.80 -13.46 -24.17
CA ILE A 496 19.90 -14.91 -23.97
C ILE A 496 18.92 -15.30 -22.86
N ILE A 497 18.03 -16.25 -23.09
CA ILE A 497 17.03 -16.73 -22.14
C ILE A 497 17.49 -18.08 -21.61
N PHE A 498 17.71 -18.17 -20.31
CA PHE A 498 17.99 -19.41 -19.60
C PHE A 498 16.75 -19.85 -18.83
N THR A 499 16.48 -21.16 -18.79
CA THR A 499 15.47 -21.73 -17.89
C THR A 499 16.14 -22.39 -16.69
N TYR A 500 15.52 -22.24 -15.50
CA TYR A 500 16.05 -22.83 -14.26
C TYR A 500 14.91 -23.38 -13.38
N LYS A 501 15.23 -24.39 -12.54
CA LYS A 501 14.22 -25.15 -11.75
C LYS A 501 14.20 -24.85 -10.26
N CYS A 502 15.13 -24.07 -9.74
CA CYS A 502 15.15 -23.75 -8.30
C CYS A 502 14.10 -22.72 -7.93
N ASP A 503 13.61 -22.78 -6.68
CA ASP A 503 12.64 -21.82 -6.17
C ASP A 503 13.17 -20.38 -6.24
N ILE A 504 12.33 -19.43 -6.68
CA ILE A 504 12.66 -18.01 -6.95
C ILE A 504 13.40 -17.34 -5.78
N GLU A 505 12.95 -17.56 -4.55
CA GLU A 505 13.51 -16.92 -3.34
C GLU A 505 14.39 -17.88 -2.52
N SER A 506 14.99 -18.86 -3.16
CA SER A 506 15.90 -19.81 -2.51
C SER A 506 17.33 -19.28 -2.50
N ASP A 507 18.13 -19.77 -1.52
CA ASP A 507 19.58 -19.52 -1.49
C ASP A 507 20.26 -20.11 -2.75
N GLU A 508 19.70 -21.18 -3.31
CA GLU A 508 20.17 -21.81 -4.53
C GLU A 508 20.01 -20.89 -5.74
N ALA A 509 18.82 -20.26 -5.90
CA ALA A 509 18.59 -19.31 -6.98
C ALA A 509 19.52 -18.09 -6.87
N TYR A 510 19.70 -17.56 -5.66
CA TYR A 510 20.60 -16.41 -5.47
C TYR A 510 22.09 -16.77 -5.70
N GLN A 511 22.47 -18.03 -5.44
CA GLN A 511 23.81 -18.50 -5.77
C GLN A 511 23.96 -18.71 -7.28
N MET A 512 22.99 -19.32 -7.94
CA MET A 512 22.94 -19.50 -9.40
C MET A 512 23.07 -18.15 -10.11
N LEU A 513 22.32 -17.12 -9.70
CA LEU A 513 22.43 -15.76 -10.28
C LEU A 513 23.84 -15.18 -10.16
N LYS A 514 24.54 -15.42 -9.05
CA LYS A 514 25.94 -14.97 -8.88
C LYS A 514 26.90 -15.72 -9.79
N ASP A 515 26.68 -17.03 -9.93
CA ASP A 515 27.50 -17.88 -10.77
C ASP A 515 27.31 -17.50 -12.24
N VAL A 516 26.05 -17.37 -12.71
CA VAL A 516 25.73 -16.91 -14.07
C VAL A 516 26.38 -15.54 -14.35
N ARG A 517 26.23 -14.58 -13.44
CA ARG A 517 26.85 -13.26 -13.60
C ARG A 517 28.36 -13.39 -13.76
N SER A 518 29.02 -14.16 -12.89
CA SER A 518 30.47 -14.37 -12.95
C SER A 518 30.92 -15.03 -14.24
N ASP A 519 30.08 -15.90 -14.81
CA ASP A 519 30.38 -16.58 -16.06
C ASP A 519 30.22 -15.66 -17.27
N VAL A 520 29.17 -14.83 -17.28
CA VAL A 520 28.95 -13.81 -18.31
C VAL A 520 30.03 -12.74 -18.28
N GLU A 521 30.42 -12.25 -17.10
CA GLU A 521 31.46 -11.22 -16.92
C GLU A 521 32.87 -11.67 -17.38
N LYS A 522 33.09 -12.99 -17.64
CA LYS A 522 34.34 -13.46 -18.27
C LYS A 522 34.47 -13.03 -19.73
N TYR A 523 33.34 -12.77 -20.39
CA TYR A 523 33.27 -12.47 -21.81
C TYR A 523 32.74 -11.07 -22.12
N TYR A 524 31.87 -10.53 -21.24
CA TYR A 524 31.24 -9.22 -21.42
C TYR A 524 31.50 -8.32 -20.22
N ASP A 525 31.90 -7.08 -20.47
CA ASP A 525 32.15 -6.08 -19.41
C ASP A 525 30.84 -5.56 -18.80
N GLU A 526 29.73 -5.61 -19.55
CA GLU A 526 28.40 -5.18 -19.13
C GLU A 526 27.40 -6.29 -19.39
N CYS A 527 26.60 -6.61 -18.39
CA CYS A 527 25.45 -7.51 -18.51
C CYS A 527 24.34 -7.08 -17.56
N LEU A 528 23.11 -7.35 -17.93
CA LEU A 528 21.93 -7.21 -17.08
C LEU A 528 21.21 -8.57 -16.98
N LEU A 529 20.84 -8.91 -15.76
CA LEU A 529 20.05 -10.11 -15.48
C LEU A 529 18.63 -9.70 -15.16
N VAL A 530 17.64 -10.35 -15.76
CA VAL A 530 16.21 -10.09 -15.55
C VAL A 530 15.51 -11.41 -15.29
N SER A 531 14.97 -11.56 -14.09
CA SER A 531 14.16 -12.72 -13.67
C SER A 531 13.38 -12.40 -12.43
N ASP A 532 12.42 -13.24 -12.05
CA ASP A 532 11.69 -13.11 -10.79
C ASP A 532 12.64 -13.23 -9.59
N SER A 533 13.68 -14.04 -9.67
CA SER A 533 14.69 -14.16 -8.60
C SER A 533 15.54 -12.88 -8.47
N VAL A 534 15.87 -12.19 -9.57
CA VAL A 534 16.55 -10.89 -9.54
C VAL A 534 15.62 -9.83 -8.96
N ASN A 535 14.35 -9.82 -9.38
CA ASN A 535 13.32 -8.92 -8.86
C ASN A 535 13.16 -9.08 -7.35
N SER A 536 13.01 -10.32 -6.86
CA SER A 536 12.90 -10.60 -5.42
C SER A 536 14.13 -10.15 -4.63
N ARG A 537 15.33 -10.31 -5.19
CA ARG A 537 16.57 -9.81 -4.58
C ARG A 537 16.58 -8.28 -4.51
N ASP A 538 16.26 -7.58 -5.60
CA ASP A 538 16.25 -6.12 -5.69
C ASP A 538 15.21 -5.52 -4.72
N LEU A 539 14.03 -6.16 -4.59
CA LEU A 539 13.01 -5.80 -3.61
C LEU A 539 13.51 -6.02 -2.18
N GLY A 540 14.20 -7.12 -1.91
CA GLY A 540 14.77 -7.44 -0.61
C GLY A 540 15.84 -6.45 -0.16
N ASP A 541 16.75 -6.08 -1.06
CA ASP A 541 17.80 -5.09 -0.80
C ASP A 541 17.21 -3.71 -0.53
N SER A 542 16.20 -3.30 -1.29
CA SER A 542 15.48 -2.03 -1.09
C SER A 542 14.70 -2.01 0.23
N PHE A 543 14.08 -3.13 0.61
CA PHE A 543 13.24 -3.25 1.81
C PHE A 543 13.98 -2.91 3.10
N GLY A 544 15.19 -3.44 3.29
CA GLY A 544 15.97 -3.22 4.52
C GLY A 544 16.25 -1.74 4.78
N GLY A 545 16.61 -1.00 3.72
CA GLY A 545 16.82 0.44 3.75
C GLY A 545 15.55 1.22 4.04
N ASP A 546 14.49 0.91 3.35
CA ASP A 546 13.19 1.59 3.45
C ASP A 546 12.54 1.38 4.81
N ASN A 547 12.56 0.16 5.34
CA ASN A 547 12.02 -0.15 6.67
C ASN A 547 12.63 0.74 7.76
N ASN A 548 13.95 0.86 7.80
CA ASN A 548 14.63 1.67 8.79
C ASN A 548 14.33 3.16 8.64
N LYS A 549 14.30 3.67 7.40
CA LYS A 549 14.00 5.09 7.11
C LYS A 549 12.57 5.44 7.52
N ILE A 550 11.58 4.65 7.11
CA ILE A 550 10.16 4.89 7.38
C ILE A 550 9.91 4.87 8.88
N ASN A 551 10.37 3.84 9.59
CA ASN A 551 10.18 3.72 11.04
C ASN A 551 10.81 4.89 11.78
N LEU A 552 12.04 5.29 11.44
CA LEU A 552 12.72 6.41 12.07
C LEU A 552 11.98 7.74 11.83
N ILE A 553 11.62 8.03 10.58
CA ILE A 553 10.92 9.26 10.20
C ILE A 553 9.56 9.33 10.87
N THR A 554 8.79 8.23 10.86
CA THR A 554 7.48 8.16 11.51
C THR A 554 7.60 8.41 13.01
N ILE A 555 8.52 7.75 13.71
CA ILE A 555 8.73 7.93 15.15
C ILE A 555 9.11 9.39 15.45
N LEU A 556 10.07 9.95 14.73
CA LEU A 556 10.50 11.35 14.94
C LEU A 556 9.38 12.35 14.68
N ALA A 557 8.64 12.18 13.59
CA ALA A 557 7.52 13.05 13.25
C ALA A 557 6.42 12.98 14.31
N LEU A 558 6.05 11.78 14.76
CA LEU A 558 5.06 11.59 15.82
C LEU A 558 5.52 12.20 17.14
N LEU A 559 6.77 11.98 17.55
CA LEU A 559 7.32 12.59 18.76
C LEU A 559 7.24 14.10 18.71
N LEU A 560 7.60 14.72 17.58
CA LEU A 560 7.53 16.18 17.40
C LEU A 560 6.09 16.68 17.47
N ILE A 561 5.17 16.09 16.70
CA ILE A 561 3.77 16.52 16.67
C ILE A 561 3.13 16.42 18.05
N LEU A 562 3.30 15.26 18.71
CA LEU A 562 2.73 15.05 20.03
C LEU A 562 3.37 15.92 21.11
N MET A 563 4.66 16.25 20.99
CA MET A 563 5.34 17.16 21.91
C MET A 563 4.70 18.55 21.88
N PHE A 564 4.34 19.04 20.69
CA PHE A 564 3.63 20.32 20.56
C PHE A 564 2.17 20.21 21.02
N THR A 565 1.49 19.11 20.69
CA THR A 565 0.09 18.86 21.06
C THR A 565 -0.09 18.82 22.57
N PHE A 566 0.70 18.02 23.26
CA PHE A 566 0.58 17.83 24.72
C PHE A 566 1.41 18.81 25.55
N ARG A 567 2.21 19.66 24.91
CA ARG A 567 3.15 20.57 25.58
C ARG A 567 3.98 19.85 26.64
N SER A 568 4.37 18.63 26.34
CA SER A 568 5.16 17.75 27.22
C SER A 568 6.07 16.87 26.35
N ALA A 569 7.29 16.61 26.78
CA ALA A 569 8.18 15.68 26.12
C ALA A 569 7.94 14.22 26.61
N GLY A 570 7.41 14.03 27.79
CA GLY A 570 7.21 12.69 28.36
C GLY A 570 6.01 11.94 27.80
N VAL A 571 4.91 12.64 27.56
CA VAL A 571 3.68 12.03 27.00
C VAL A 571 3.95 11.39 25.65
N PRO A 572 4.55 12.06 24.65
CA PRO A 572 4.85 11.47 23.35
C PRO A 572 5.64 10.17 23.42
N VAL A 573 6.68 10.14 24.26
CA VAL A 573 7.52 8.93 24.41
C VAL A 573 6.69 7.74 24.86
N LEU A 574 5.79 7.94 25.85
CA LEU A 574 4.93 6.87 26.37
C LEU A 574 3.91 6.39 25.31
N LEU A 575 3.31 7.32 24.55
CA LEU A 575 2.34 6.98 23.52
C LEU A 575 2.99 6.23 22.35
N VAL A 576 4.10 6.77 21.84
CA VAL A 576 4.84 6.13 20.74
C VAL A 576 5.34 4.75 21.16
N LEU A 577 5.86 4.59 22.40
CA LEU A 577 6.29 3.28 22.88
C LEU A 577 5.15 2.26 22.96
N ALA A 578 3.96 2.69 23.39
CA ALA A 578 2.80 1.82 23.47
C ALA A 578 2.34 1.35 22.09
N ILE A 579 2.29 2.26 21.12
CA ILE A 579 1.87 1.94 19.74
C ILE A 579 2.96 1.16 19.01
N GLN A 580 4.24 1.54 19.13
CA GLN A 580 5.35 0.76 18.57
C GLN A 580 5.35 -0.67 19.12
N GLY A 581 5.07 -0.84 20.40
CA GLY A 581 4.89 -2.15 21.01
C GLY A 581 3.76 -2.95 20.36
N SER A 582 2.64 -2.29 20.00
CA SER A 582 1.55 -2.94 19.27
C SER A 582 1.96 -3.40 17.87
N VAL A 583 2.79 -2.62 17.17
CA VAL A 583 3.36 -2.97 15.86
C VAL A 583 4.24 -4.21 15.99
N TRP A 584 5.18 -4.24 16.94
CA TRP A 584 6.03 -5.41 17.14
C TRP A 584 5.26 -6.67 17.51
N ILE A 585 4.23 -6.57 18.36
CA ILE A 585 3.36 -7.71 18.70
C ILE A 585 2.60 -8.18 17.46
N ASN A 586 2.07 -7.26 16.62
CA ASN A 586 1.38 -7.61 15.39
C ASN A 586 2.28 -8.41 14.45
N PHE A 587 3.51 -7.94 14.23
CA PHE A 587 4.44 -8.54 13.28
C PHE A 587 5.29 -9.69 13.86
N SER A 588 5.15 -10.01 15.13
CA SER A 588 5.69 -11.26 15.71
C SER A 588 4.80 -12.48 15.41
N ILE A 589 3.51 -12.27 15.10
CA ILE A 589 2.55 -13.36 14.88
C ILE A 589 2.90 -14.21 13.64
N PRO A 590 3.28 -13.63 12.47
CA PRO A 590 3.72 -14.43 11.31
C PRO A 590 4.84 -15.40 11.67
N PHE A 591 5.86 -14.96 12.40
CA PHE A 591 6.93 -15.85 12.89
C PHE A 591 6.40 -17.00 13.76
N LEU A 592 5.50 -16.71 14.70
CA LEU A 592 4.91 -17.72 15.61
C LEU A 592 4.01 -18.71 14.87
N THR A 593 3.41 -18.31 13.76
CA THR A 593 2.53 -19.17 12.95
C THR A 593 3.25 -19.86 11.79
N GLY A 594 4.54 -19.59 11.60
CA GLY A 594 5.34 -20.11 10.48
C GLY A 594 4.91 -19.57 9.11
N GLN A 595 4.19 -18.44 9.07
CA GLN A 595 3.75 -17.82 7.82
C GLN A 595 4.76 -16.80 7.35
N ARG A 596 5.01 -16.75 6.06
CA ARG A 596 5.77 -15.67 5.43
C ARG A 596 4.89 -14.43 5.35
N LEU A 597 5.46 -13.26 5.51
CA LEU A 597 4.77 -11.98 5.43
C LEU A 597 5.21 -11.24 4.17
N TYR A 598 4.28 -10.84 3.33
CA TYR A 598 4.62 -10.02 2.18
C TYR A 598 5.22 -8.67 2.65
N PHE A 599 6.41 -8.34 2.16
CA PHE A 599 7.22 -7.21 2.64
C PHE A 599 6.48 -5.87 2.59
N LEU A 600 5.70 -5.63 1.52
CA LEU A 600 4.94 -4.41 1.34
C LEU A 600 3.83 -4.26 2.38
N ALA A 601 3.20 -5.39 2.79
CA ALA A 601 2.21 -5.37 3.85
C ALA A 601 2.81 -4.94 5.20
N TYR A 602 4.08 -5.33 5.48
CA TYR A 602 4.79 -4.85 6.65
C TYR A 602 5.04 -3.35 6.62
N LEU A 603 5.64 -2.83 5.53
CA LEU A 603 6.00 -1.41 5.41
C LEU A 603 4.77 -0.50 5.50
N VAL A 604 3.74 -0.83 4.75
CA VAL A 604 2.52 -0.02 4.68
C VAL A 604 1.74 -0.08 5.98
N VAL A 605 1.51 -1.29 6.53
CA VAL A 605 0.69 -1.45 7.73
C VAL A 605 1.41 -0.94 8.97
N SER A 606 2.75 -1.10 9.09
CA SER A 606 3.49 -0.54 10.22
C SER A 606 3.33 0.98 10.30
N SER A 607 3.42 1.65 9.16
CA SER A 607 3.26 3.10 9.03
C SER A 607 1.82 3.56 9.32
N ILE A 608 0.82 2.89 8.73
CA ILE A 608 -0.60 3.18 8.97
C ILE A 608 -0.97 2.91 10.42
N GLN A 609 -0.56 1.77 10.97
CA GLN A 609 -0.84 1.40 12.36
C GLN A 609 -0.25 2.44 13.32
N MET A 610 1.00 2.88 13.08
CA MET A 610 1.64 3.87 13.91
C MET A 610 0.92 5.24 13.84
N GLY A 611 0.55 5.68 12.63
CA GLY A 611 -0.10 6.98 12.42
C GLY A 611 -1.57 7.01 12.85
N ALA A 612 -2.34 5.97 12.52
CA ALA A 612 -3.78 5.95 12.73
C ALA A 612 -4.20 5.45 14.12
N THR A 613 -3.47 4.48 14.71
CA THR A 613 -3.90 3.94 16.01
C THR A 613 -3.40 4.74 17.21
N ILE A 614 -2.46 5.66 17.00
CA ILE A 614 -2.03 6.60 18.04
C ILE A 614 -3.15 7.55 18.45
N ASP A 615 -4.13 7.76 17.57
CA ASP A 615 -5.31 8.62 17.80
C ASP A 615 -6.11 8.11 19.00
N TYR A 616 -6.24 6.79 19.17
CA TYR A 616 -6.89 6.21 20.35
C TYR A 616 -6.18 6.56 21.65
N ALA A 617 -4.85 6.57 21.61
CA ALA A 617 -4.01 6.96 22.74
C ALA A 617 -4.12 8.47 23.01
N ILE A 618 -4.22 9.30 21.98
CA ILE A 618 -4.41 10.75 22.07
C ILE A 618 -5.74 11.06 22.74
N VAL A 619 -6.85 10.47 22.30
CA VAL A 619 -8.21 10.68 22.85
C VAL A 619 -8.25 10.34 24.34
N PHE A 620 -7.73 9.19 24.74
CA PHE A 620 -7.65 8.82 26.15
C PHE A 620 -6.78 9.79 26.96
N THR A 621 -5.60 10.13 26.45
CA THR A 621 -4.62 10.93 27.19
C THR A 621 -5.06 12.39 27.32
N ASN A 622 -5.65 12.98 26.29
CA ASN A 622 -6.25 14.32 26.36
C ASN A 622 -7.32 14.36 27.45
N ARG A 623 -8.22 13.38 27.45
CA ARG A 623 -9.30 13.33 28.46
C ARG A 623 -8.75 13.12 29.88
N TYR A 624 -7.71 12.29 30.02
CA TYR A 624 -7.04 12.09 31.30
C TYR A 624 -6.40 13.39 31.82
N LEU A 625 -5.66 14.12 31.00
CA LEU A 625 -4.99 15.35 31.38
C LEU A 625 -6.00 16.45 31.75
N GLU A 626 -7.12 16.56 31.03
CA GLU A 626 -8.21 17.47 31.32
C GLU A 626 -8.85 17.16 32.71
N LEU A 627 -9.20 15.89 32.94
CA LEU A 627 -9.84 15.49 34.19
C LEU A 627 -8.89 15.50 35.41
N LYS A 628 -7.59 15.31 35.17
CA LYS A 628 -6.56 15.39 36.22
C LYS A 628 -6.48 16.79 36.87
N GLU A 629 -6.91 17.84 36.18
CA GLU A 629 -6.93 19.19 36.77
C GLU A 629 -7.98 19.31 37.89
N THR A 630 -9.04 18.48 37.85
CA THR A 630 -10.21 18.63 38.74
C THR A 630 -10.39 17.47 39.72
N MET A 631 -9.76 16.30 39.50
CA MET A 631 -9.96 15.12 40.31
C MET A 631 -8.65 14.33 40.55
N ASP A 632 -8.69 13.36 41.44
CA ASP A 632 -7.54 12.48 41.75
C ASP A 632 -7.11 11.68 40.51
N ASN A 633 -5.80 11.49 40.31
CA ASN A 633 -5.22 10.85 39.14
C ASN A 633 -5.83 9.48 38.82
N LYS A 634 -6.13 8.65 39.84
CA LYS A 634 -6.76 7.34 39.61
C LYS A 634 -8.22 7.47 39.13
N GLN A 635 -8.93 8.43 39.75
CA GLN A 635 -10.30 8.72 39.34
C GLN A 635 -10.34 9.34 37.95
N ALA A 636 -9.44 10.28 37.68
CA ALA A 636 -9.29 10.88 36.36
C ALA A 636 -9.03 9.83 35.29
N ALA A 637 -8.09 8.90 35.52
CA ALA A 637 -7.82 7.82 34.56
C ALA A 637 -9.01 6.88 34.36
N SER A 638 -9.73 6.55 35.45
CA SER A 638 -10.92 5.67 35.36
C SER A 638 -12.04 6.34 34.56
N THR A 639 -12.28 7.61 34.83
CA THR A 639 -13.32 8.39 34.16
C THR A 639 -12.96 8.66 32.70
N ALA A 640 -11.70 9.03 32.43
CA ALA A 640 -11.19 9.22 31.08
C ALA A 640 -11.36 7.95 30.22
N LEU A 641 -10.98 6.81 30.77
CA LEU A 641 -11.09 5.53 30.08
C LEU A 641 -12.56 5.19 29.74
N ASN A 642 -13.49 5.40 30.69
CA ASN A 642 -14.91 5.16 30.47
C ASN A 642 -15.51 6.12 29.43
N GLN A 643 -15.11 7.40 29.44
CA GLN A 643 -15.60 8.42 28.50
C GLN A 643 -15.00 8.29 27.09
N SER A 644 -13.76 7.82 26.97
CA SER A 644 -13.10 7.60 25.66
C SER A 644 -13.51 6.28 25.02
N PHE A 645 -14.03 5.31 25.80
CA PHE A 645 -14.38 3.99 25.32
C PHE A 645 -15.31 3.97 24.11
N PRO A 646 -16.42 4.72 24.07
CA PRO A 646 -17.33 4.69 22.90
C PRO A 646 -16.63 5.11 21.60
N THR A 647 -15.82 6.17 21.64
CA THR A 647 -15.07 6.66 20.46
C THR A 647 -14.04 5.64 19.99
N ILE A 648 -13.21 5.13 20.91
CA ILE A 648 -12.18 4.12 20.59
C ILE A 648 -12.81 2.83 20.07
N LEU A 649 -13.93 2.40 20.66
CA LEU A 649 -14.65 1.20 20.20
C LEU A 649 -15.20 1.38 18.80
N THR A 650 -15.84 2.52 18.51
CA THR A 650 -16.44 2.78 17.20
C THR A 650 -15.40 2.73 16.10
N SER A 651 -14.43 3.61 16.18
CA SER A 651 -13.37 3.79 15.20
C SER A 651 -12.50 2.53 15.07
N GLY A 652 -12.04 2.04 16.19
CA GLY A 652 -11.21 0.84 16.22
C GLY A 652 -11.92 -0.41 15.70
N SER A 653 -13.23 -0.56 15.97
CA SER A 653 -14.00 -1.68 15.41
C SER A 653 -14.16 -1.56 13.90
N ILE A 654 -14.41 -0.36 13.38
CA ILE A 654 -14.55 -0.14 11.94
C ILE A 654 -13.24 -0.48 11.22
N LEU A 655 -12.11 0.05 11.69
CA LEU A 655 -10.81 -0.23 11.07
C LEU A 655 -10.41 -1.71 11.19
N THR A 656 -10.68 -2.34 12.35
CA THR A 656 -10.42 -3.77 12.58
C THR A 656 -11.25 -4.64 11.63
N LEU A 657 -12.56 -4.39 11.56
CA LEU A 657 -13.47 -5.18 10.72
C LEU A 657 -13.23 -4.95 9.24
N ALA A 658 -12.96 -3.70 8.83
CA ALA A 658 -12.59 -3.38 7.46
C ALA A 658 -11.28 -4.09 7.05
N GLY A 659 -10.26 -4.08 7.91
CA GLY A 659 -9.02 -4.79 7.66
C GLY A 659 -9.23 -6.31 7.52
N PHE A 660 -9.93 -6.95 8.44
CA PHE A 660 -10.22 -8.38 8.33
C PHE A 660 -11.10 -8.71 7.12
N LEU A 661 -12.03 -7.84 6.75
CA LEU A 661 -12.87 -8.03 5.57
C LEU A 661 -12.02 -8.06 4.29
N ILE A 662 -11.11 -7.10 4.12
CA ILE A 662 -10.16 -7.07 3.01
C ILE A 662 -9.34 -8.36 3.01
N GLY A 663 -8.77 -8.72 4.17
CA GLY A 663 -7.93 -9.91 4.32
C GLY A 663 -8.63 -11.25 4.10
N MET A 664 -9.96 -11.30 4.25
CA MET A 664 -10.76 -12.53 4.08
C MET A 664 -11.33 -12.68 2.67
N ILE A 665 -11.65 -11.59 2.00
CA ILE A 665 -12.35 -11.62 0.70
C ILE A 665 -11.33 -11.58 -0.44
N SER A 666 -10.31 -10.73 -0.35
CA SER A 666 -9.35 -10.56 -1.44
C SER A 666 -8.62 -11.87 -1.76
N THR A 667 -8.57 -12.20 -3.04
CA THR A 667 -7.76 -13.30 -3.60
C THR A 667 -6.32 -12.86 -3.79
N ASN A 668 -6.05 -11.57 -4.02
CA ASN A 668 -4.71 -11.04 -4.16
C ASN A 668 -3.93 -11.14 -2.84
N ALA A 669 -2.77 -11.80 -2.87
CA ALA A 669 -1.95 -12.11 -1.69
C ALA A 669 -1.52 -10.85 -0.94
N ILE A 670 -1.11 -9.81 -1.67
CA ILE A 670 -0.62 -8.55 -1.12
C ILE A 670 -1.72 -7.81 -0.37
N ILE A 671 -2.88 -7.66 -1.00
CA ILE A 671 -4.04 -6.96 -0.43
C ILE A 671 -4.61 -7.74 0.75
N SER A 672 -4.67 -9.07 0.64
CA SER A 672 -5.09 -9.95 1.74
C SER A 672 -4.15 -9.86 2.95
N ALA A 673 -2.83 -9.84 2.72
CA ALA A 673 -1.82 -9.67 3.78
C ALA A 673 -1.93 -8.28 4.44
N LEU A 674 -2.06 -7.21 3.63
CA LEU A 674 -2.30 -5.83 4.11
C LEU A 674 -3.54 -5.77 5.01
N GLY A 675 -4.68 -6.27 4.54
CA GLY A 675 -5.94 -6.24 5.27
C GLY A 675 -5.86 -7.02 6.59
N THR A 676 -5.33 -8.24 6.55
CA THR A 676 -5.19 -9.09 7.74
C THR A 676 -4.26 -8.46 8.79
N ALA A 677 -3.12 -7.94 8.37
CA ALA A 677 -2.15 -7.30 9.26
C ALA A 677 -2.72 -6.00 9.87
N LEU A 678 -3.45 -5.20 9.09
CA LEU A 678 -4.10 -3.97 9.54
C LEU A 678 -5.21 -4.27 10.57
N GLY A 679 -6.11 -5.20 10.26
CA GLY A 679 -7.20 -5.58 11.17
C GLY A 679 -6.69 -6.11 12.50
N ARG A 680 -5.71 -7.00 12.46
CA ARG A 680 -5.05 -7.56 13.64
C ARG A 680 -4.28 -6.50 14.42
N GLY A 681 -3.52 -5.66 13.73
CA GLY A 681 -2.72 -4.60 14.35
C GLY A 681 -3.59 -3.56 15.07
N THR A 682 -4.71 -3.17 14.47
CA THR A 682 -5.68 -2.25 15.08
C THR A 682 -6.30 -2.86 16.33
N LEU A 683 -6.71 -4.13 16.27
CA LEU A 683 -7.28 -4.83 17.44
C LEU A 683 -6.29 -4.87 18.61
N ILE A 684 -5.02 -5.20 18.33
CA ILE A 684 -3.95 -5.21 19.34
C ILE A 684 -3.77 -3.80 19.92
N SER A 685 -3.76 -2.76 19.08
CA SER A 685 -3.63 -1.36 19.53
C SER A 685 -4.78 -0.95 20.45
N ILE A 686 -6.02 -1.30 20.13
CA ILE A 686 -7.19 -1.04 20.98
C ILE A 686 -7.00 -1.69 22.36
N VAL A 687 -6.61 -2.96 22.38
CA VAL A 687 -6.39 -3.69 23.63
C VAL A 687 -5.29 -3.01 24.47
N ILE A 688 -4.19 -2.61 23.85
CA ILE A 688 -3.10 -1.93 24.56
C ILE A 688 -3.56 -0.57 25.09
N VAL A 689 -4.26 0.23 24.29
CA VAL A 689 -4.77 1.55 24.72
C VAL A 689 -5.80 1.41 25.86
N MET A 690 -6.66 0.39 25.81
CA MET A 690 -7.70 0.19 26.82
C MET A 690 -7.21 -0.47 28.10
N MET A 691 -6.17 -1.32 28.02
CA MET A 691 -5.70 -2.10 29.18
C MET A 691 -4.38 -1.60 29.75
N VAL A 692 -3.44 -1.20 28.90
CA VAL A 692 -2.04 -0.97 29.29
C VAL A 692 -1.74 0.51 29.46
N LEU A 693 -2.16 1.33 28.49
CA LEU A 693 -1.84 2.76 28.46
C LEU A 693 -2.31 3.52 29.70
N PRO A 694 -3.54 3.31 30.27
CA PRO A 694 -3.96 4.02 31.47
C PRO A 694 -3.06 3.75 32.68
N GLN A 695 -2.49 2.55 32.72
CA GLN A 695 -1.60 2.13 33.78
C GLN A 695 -0.20 2.73 33.62
N ILE A 696 0.32 2.78 32.39
CA ILE A 696 1.62 3.42 32.08
C ILE A 696 1.55 4.91 32.41
N VAL A 697 0.50 5.60 31.98
CA VAL A 697 0.30 7.03 32.23
C VAL A 697 0.23 7.32 33.74
N LEU A 698 -0.46 6.48 34.52
CA LEU A 698 -0.52 6.62 35.96
C LEU A 698 0.82 6.35 36.68
N LEU A 699 1.61 5.37 36.21
CA LEU A 699 2.93 5.09 36.77
C LEU A 699 3.94 6.19 36.44
N CYS A 700 3.87 6.71 35.22
CA CYS A 700 4.78 7.74 34.72
C CYS A 700 4.27 9.17 34.95
N ASP A 701 3.23 9.36 35.76
CA ASP A 701 2.61 10.67 35.99
C ASP A 701 3.62 11.74 36.44
N LYS A 702 4.52 11.41 37.39
CA LYS A 702 5.59 12.29 37.82
C LYS A 702 6.58 12.65 36.70
N PHE A 703 6.82 11.73 35.76
CA PHE A 703 7.67 11.97 34.60
C PHE A 703 6.98 12.91 33.64
N ILE A 704 5.68 12.75 33.40
CA ILE A 704 4.84 13.62 32.58
C ILE A 704 4.88 15.06 33.15
N GLU A 705 4.69 15.22 34.46
CA GLU A 705 4.72 16.54 35.12
C GLU A 705 6.09 17.24 35.06
N LYS A 706 7.17 16.46 35.17
CA LYS A 706 8.54 17.02 35.09
C LYS A 706 8.92 17.48 33.69
N THR A 707 8.34 16.88 32.67
CA THR A 707 8.65 17.13 31.25
C THR A 707 7.63 18.02 30.56
N ALA A 708 6.63 18.54 31.30
CA ALA A 708 5.64 19.47 30.78
C ALA A 708 6.24 20.87 30.54
N PHE A 709 5.95 21.45 29.37
CA PHE A 709 6.32 22.81 28.99
C PHE A 709 5.15 23.74 29.34
N GLY A 710 5.20 24.43 30.45
CA GLY A 710 4.15 25.38 30.83
C GLY A 710 4.12 25.68 32.33
N LYS A 711 3.27 26.60 32.76
CA LYS A 711 3.09 26.92 34.19
C LYS A 711 2.72 25.64 34.93
N LYS A 712 3.55 25.23 35.88
CA LYS A 712 3.19 24.15 36.83
C LYS A 712 1.92 24.59 37.55
N VAL A 713 0.84 23.84 37.37
CA VAL A 713 -0.33 23.97 38.25
C VAL A 713 0.12 23.49 39.63
N THR A 714 0.31 24.42 40.58
CA THR A 714 0.69 24.07 41.94
C THR A 714 -0.50 23.46 42.68
N ASP A 715 -0.26 22.64 43.68
CA ASP A 715 -1.35 22.07 44.47
C ASP A 715 -2.32 23.10 45.02
N GLY A 716 -1.87 24.34 45.20
CA GLY A 716 -2.72 25.48 45.53
C GLY A 716 -3.72 25.86 44.41
N ASP A 717 -3.30 25.74 43.14
CA ASP A 717 -4.20 26.02 41.98
C ASP A 717 -5.22 24.90 41.77
N LYS A 718 -4.85 23.65 42.09
CA LYS A 718 -5.76 22.50 42.08
C LYS A 718 -6.84 22.59 43.16
N ALA A 719 -6.51 23.10 44.32
CA ALA A 719 -7.46 23.40 45.38
C ALA A 719 -8.43 24.51 45.01
N ALA A 720 -7.97 25.52 44.26
CA ALA A 720 -8.79 26.67 43.83
C ALA A 720 -9.76 26.30 42.69
N LYS A 721 -9.45 25.28 41.87
CA LYS A 721 -10.32 24.84 40.76
C LYS A 721 -11.28 23.70 41.15
N ARG A 722 -11.24 23.16 42.35
CA ARG A 722 -12.26 22.24 42.84
C ARG A 722 -13.58 22.96 42.99
N GLU A 723 -14.57 22.65 42.18
CA GLU A 723 -15.95 23.03 42.44
C GLU A 723 -16.38 22.38 43.76
N MET A 724 -16.51 23.18 44.79
CA MET A 724 -17.09 22.76 46.04
C MET A 724 -18.60 22.74 45.89
N SER A 725 -19.17 21.61 45.64
CA SER A 725 -20.61 21.43 45.77
C SER A 725 -20.96 21.21 47.24
N GLY A 726 -21.63 22.19 47.82
CA GLY A 726 -22.08 22.11 49.23
C GLY A 726 -22.22 23.51 49.84
N ILE A 727 -22.80 23.55 51.04
CA ILE A 727 -22.93 24.76 51.82
C ILE A 727 -21.54 25.12 52.35
N MET A 728 -21.01 26.26 51.93
CA MET A 728 -19.71 26.74 52.37
C MET A 728 -19.88 27.94 53.33
N PHE A 729 -19.39 27.79 54.56
CA PHE A 729 -19.25 28.94 55.47
C PHE A 729 -17.87 29.57 55.28
N VAL A 730 -17.84 30.81 54.82
CA VAL A 730 -16.60 31.56 54.68
C VAL A 730 -16.53 32.64 55.74
N ASN A 731 -15.52 32.51 56.64
CA ASN A 731 -15.15 33.55 57.57
C ASN A 731 -13.74 34.02 57.21
N GLY A 732 -13.63 35.03 56.30
CA GLY A 732 -12.36 35.49 55.83
C GLY A 732 -12.45 36.19 54.48
N HIS A 733 -11.30 36.39 53.81
CA HIS A 733 -11.21 37.04 52.54
C HIS A 733 -11.28 36.04 51.40
N VAL A 734 -12.22 36.19 50.42
CA VAL A 734 -12.28 35.44 49.17
C VAL A 734 -11.67 36.35 48.09
N ARG A 735 -10.67 35.83 47.38
CA ARG A 735 -10.04 36.51 46.24
C ARG A 735 -10.06 35.58 45.04
N GLY A 736 -10.93 35.85 44.08
CA GLY A 736 -11.09 35.06 42.89
C GLY A 736 -12.42 35.28 42.16
N HIS A 737 -12.68 34.52 41.11
CA HIS A 737 -13.97 34.55 40.39
C HIS A 737 -14.92 33.55 41.04
N VAL A 738 -16.07 34.02 41.46
CA VAL A 738 -17.15 33.20 42.02
C VAL A 738 -18.34 33.27 41.09
N SER A 739 -18.75 32.14 40.56
CA SER A 739 -19.94 31.98 39.75
C SER A 739 -20.84 30.91 40.35
N GLY A 740 -22.12 31.23 40.56
CA GLY A 740 -23.07 30.29 41.14
C GLY A 740 -24.28 30.96 41.71
N PHE A 741 -25.22 30.21 42.24
CA PHE A 741 -26.39 30.67 42.95
C PHE A 741 -26.05 30.84 44.46
N MET A 742 -26.29 32.00 45.03
CA MET A 742 -26.12 32.30 46.46
C MET A 742 -27.44 32.56 47.10
N ASP A 743 -27.79 31.80 48.11
CA ASP A 743 -28.96 32.00 48.94
C ASP A 743 -28.49 32.25 50.38
N GLY A 744 -28.67 33.50 50.85
CA GLY A 744 -28.25 33.88 52.18
C GLY A 744 -27.95 35.38 52.40
N VAL A 745 -27.54 35.75 53.59
CA VAL A 745 -27.24 37.13 53.94
C VAL A 745 -25.74 37.38 53.86
N PHE A 746 -25.35 38.37 53.13
CA PHE A 746 -23.97 38.78 52.92
C PHE A 746 -23.61 39.99 53.77
N TYR A 747 -22.62 39.81 54.70
CA TYR A 747 -22.04 40.88 55.46
C TYR A 747 -20.57 41.07 55.09
N GLY A 748 -20.20 42.15 54.38
CA GLY A 748 -18.80 42.43 54.10
C GLY A 748 -18.60 43.44 52.97
N LEU A 749 -17.33 43.75 52.68
CA LEU A 749 -16.97 44.70 51.63
C LEU A 749 -16.61 43.89 50.37
N VAL A 750 -17.34 44.10 49.27
CA VAL A 750 -17.01 43.52 47.95
C VAL A 750 -16.27 44.61 47.15
N LYS A 751 -15.09 44.25 46.66
CA LYS A 751 -14.30 45.12 45.81
C LYS A 751 -14.03 44.39 44.47
N GLY A 752 -14.73 44.78 43.40
CA GLY A 752 -14.64 44.15 42.05
C GLY A 752 -15.94 44.34 41.29
N ASP A 753 -15.95 43.82 40.07
CA ASP A 753 -17.15 43.86 39.21
C ASP A 753 -18.13 42.73 39.65
N ILE A 754 -19.38 43.12 39.89
CA ILE A 754 -20.46 42.19 40.28
C ILE A 754 -21.48 42.16 39.14
N ASP A 755 -21.53 41.04 38.42
CA ASP A 755 -22.61 40.75 37.49
C ASP A 755 -23.53 39.72 38.13
N ALA A 756 -24.60 40.19 38.77
CA ALA A 756 -25.56 39.34 39.47
C ALA A 756 -27.00 39.80 39.24
N LYS A 757 -27.90 38.84 38.99
CA LYS A 757 -29.32 39.04 39.04
C LYS A 757 -29.77 38.86 40.49
N VAL A 758 -30.15 39.94 41.14
CA VAL A 758 -30.66 39.93 42.52
C VAL A 758 -32.18 39.83 42.47
N GLU A 759 -32.78 38.71 42.88
CA GLU A 759 -34.21 38.63 43.18
C GLU A 759 -34.42 38.99 44.64
N LEU A 760 -35.05 40.14 44.88
CA LEU A 760 -35.46 40.57 46.22
C LEU A 760 -36.73 39.78 46.58
N GLY A 761 -36.63 38.87 47.57
CA GLY A 761 -37.77 38.24 48.22
C GLY A 761 -38.71 39.28 48.86
N ASN A 762 -40.01 38.92 48.88
CA ASN A 762 -41.06 39.80 49.36
C ASN A 762 -40.76 40.55 50.64
N GLN A 763 -41.10 41.88 50.64
CA GLN A 763 -40.90 42.90 51.64
C GLN A 763 -41.52 42.66 53.03
N GLN A 764 -41.81 41.48 53.49
CA GLN A 764 -42.51 41.27 54.75
C GLN A 764 -41.63 40.89 55.99
N ASP A 765 -40.34 40.66 55.80
CA ASP A 765 -39.42 40.33 56.91
C ASP A 765 -38.37 41.38 57.19
N LEU A 766 -38.56 42.61 56.72
CA LEU A 766 -37.65 43.75 57.03
C LEU A 766 -38.25 44.75 58.03
N LEU A 767 -38.71 44.23 59.16
CA LEU A 767 -38.91 45.02 60.35
C LEU A 767 -38.03 44.43 61.44
N LEU A 768 -36.94 45.16 61.65
CA LEU A 768 -36.13 45.32 62.89
C LEU A 768 -34.65 45.46 62.55
N THR A 769 -34.26 46.63 62.17
CA THR A 769 -33.13 47.35 62.76
C THR A 769 -32.91 48.69 62.04
N GLU A 770 -33.70 49.67 62.47
CA GLU A 770 -33.29 51.09 62.35
C GLU A 770 -32.15 51.25 63.38
N SER A 771 -30.95 51.40 62.86
CA SER A 771 -29.95 52.32 63.42
C SER A 771 -28.64 52.20 62.61
N ASN A 772 -28.40 53.26 61.92
CA ASN A 772 -27.16 53.72 61.33
C ASN A 772 -27.24 53.87 59.81
N GLU A 773 -27.99 54.90 59.44
CA GLU A 773 -27.65 55.68 58.27
C GLU A 773 -26.24 56.26 58.49
N ASP A 774 -25.31 55.77 57.77
CA ASP A 774 -24.14 56.42 57.19
C ASP A 774 -23.21 55.40 56.55
N ASN A 775 -23.00 55.53 55.27
CA ASN A 775 -22.02 54.82 54.39
C ASN A 775 -22.59 53.78 53.49
N ILE A 776 -23.56 54.12 52.64
CA ILE A 776 -23.69 53.52 51.31
C ILE A 776 -23.51 54.63 50.29
N LYS A 777 -22.27 54.83 49.82
CA LYS A 777 -22.01 55.56 48.59
C LYS A 777 -22.14 54.55 47.44
N ILE A 778 -23.29 54.60 46.77
CA ILE A 778 -23.45 54.12 45.44
C ILE A 778 -22.83 55.13 44.52
N ASP A 779 -21.64 54.94 44.01
CA ASP A 779 -21.13 55.68 42.85
C ASP A 779 -21.92 55.26 41.64
N GLU A 780 -23.03 55.97 41.36
CA GLU A 780 -23.58 56.05 40.02
C GLU A 780 -22.56 56.77 39.14
N LYS A 781 -21.86 56.14 38.29
CA LYS A 781 -21.21 56.76 37.15
C LYS A 781 -22.31 57.15 36.15
N GLN A 782 -22.63 58.48 36.25
CA GLN A 782 -23.22 59.26 35.17
C GLN A 782 -22.34 59.09 33.91
N GLU A 783 -22.96 58.64 32.83
CA GLU A 783 -22.61 59.09 31.48
C GLU A 783 -22.96 60.51 31.33
N ASP A 784 -21.99 61.41 31.24
CA ASP A 784 -22.14 62.71 30.62
C ASP A 784 -20.91 62.99 29.77
N GLU A 785 -21.23 63.20 28.53
CA GLU A 785 -20.70 64.10 27.52
C GLU A 785 -19.49 64.96 27.98
N ASP A 786 -18.40 64.81 27.30
CA ASP A 786 -17.66 65.95 26.81
C ASP A 786 -16.97 65.65 25.48
N ASN A 787 -17.59 66.19 24.48
CA ASN A 787 -17.07 66.51 23.18
C ASN A 787 -16.02 67.61 23.31
N GLU A 788 -15.10 67.65 22.42
CA GLU A 788 -14.27 68.80 21.94
C GLU A 788 -12.80 68.84 22.36
N ASN A 789 -12.06 68.80 21.26
CA ASN A 789 -10.79 69.53 21.04
C ASN A 789 -9.46 68.90 21.55
N ASN A 790 -8.67 68.35 20.70
CA ASN A 790 -7.62 69.14 20.04
C ASN A 790 -6.90 68.26 18.97
N GLU A 791 -6.91 68.85 17.79
CA GLU A 791 -5.92 68.69 16.74
C GLU A 791 -4.51 68.96 17.28
N GLU A 792 -3.62 68.39 16.51
CA GLU A 792 -2.21 68.76 16.24
C GLU A 792 -1.09 67.96 16.92
N GLU A 793 -0.28 67.53 15.97
CA GLU A 793 1.18 67.32 15.98
C GLU A 793 1.76 66.01 16.51
N GLN A 794 2.15 65.24 15.67
CA GLN A 794 3.36 64.71 15.00
C GLN A 794 3.25 63.25 14.68
#